data_b66956644d4c787624acbe86076d2d3a
#
_entry.id   b66956644d4c787624acbe86076d2d3a
#
_cell.length_a   1.000
_cell.length_b   1.000
_cell.length_c   1.000
_cell.angle_alpha   90.00
_cell.angle_beta   90.00
_cell.angle_gamma   90.00
#
_symmetry.space_group_name_H-M   'P 1'
#
loop_
_entity.id
_entity.type
_entity.pdbx_description
1 polymer ?
#
loop_
_entity_poly.entity_id
_entity_poly.type
_entity_poly.pdbx_seq_one_letter_code
_entity_poly.pdbx_strand_id
1 'polypeptide(L)'
;LLYRLGRWAYAHKWRVVTSWLVVLVVAGGAAAALSTGTDNTFRIPGTESTRALLQLYRTFPQVAGTSARLVVVAPPGSSVTDPQFTEPISQFITTAKTVDHGIDKKYVENVVDPFSGDVDDMVSADRRAAIVTVQLEGQGPAVPDVVKNRLVDARDDLEAALPPGTEVALGGDLFSINVPSVSATEGVGVVIALVVLVITFGSFVAAGMPLLNAAVGVAVTSAGIFAATRFTTIVSTTPLLALMLGLAVGIDYTLFIALRHTGQLRAGMDPHESASRSLATAGSAVVFAGLTVMIALLGLGLAQIPFLTVMGVAGAVGVGMAVLVAVTLTPALLGIAGEHLRPRSRRRAAPADDEHAEVHPNRFFASWITASTKYPVLTIVIVVAALGALALPAQSLRLALPDAGTQHAGTGARVTYDLVAEHFGAGFNGPLMLTGVIVGSNDPMTLMADLKTDIEALPGVAAVPKSTPNADATMGVVQVVPEGAPDSQATADLVHELRAHHDEFAEKYGIDLAVTGITAVQIDISAKLGQALLPFGLFVVGLSVLLLMMVFRSLWVPVTAAAGYALSVGAAFGTVSLVFEHGVGAGLLNVDAVPQAVLSFMPIVTMGVLFGLAMDYEVFLVARMREEYVHEGDARRAVRVGFLSSSKVVAAAAAIMFSVFIAFVPAGETMIKPIALGLATGVAVDAFFVRMTLIPAVLHLLGERAWSMPRWLDKRLPHFDVEGSGLADELRLADWPSPGADDVISALDLRLDTPDGNPLFAGVSARVGPGGTLLVAGPHRSGRTAVLLALAGRAHLDSGTLKVAGLVASVRARDIRHTVAFARLARGTDPVAELDEAFAAGAPVVVVDDLDAVSDPVLRTAVHERIAAARRADPDVVLVVSALDAAVLDPRFVDHPQTVTVTLPARPTLQEAL
;
A
#
# COMPACT_ATOMS: atom_id res chain seq x y z
N LEU A 1 -11.65 10.60 -18.39
CA LEU A 1 -10.66 9.67 -18.94
C LEU A 1 -11.08 8.23 -18.69
N LEU A 2 -11.35 7.83 -17.43
CA LEU A 2 -11.76 6.46 -17.05
C LEU A 2 -13.06 6.01 -17.73
N TYR A 3 -14.06 6.90 -17.88
CA TYR A 3 -15.28 6.60 -18.63
C TYR A 3 -14.98 6.16 -20.08
N ARG A 4 -14.13 6.94 -20.79
CA ARG A 4 -13.73 6.62 -22.18
C ARG A 4 -12.93 5.30 -22.23
N LEU A 5 -12.05 5.08 -21.26
CA LEU A 5 -11.29 3.84 -21.16
C LEU A 5 -12.22 2.64 -20.96
N GLY A 6 -13.20 2.73 -20.03
CA GLY A 6 -14.18 1.67 -19.79
C GLY A 6 -15.01 1.35 -21.02
N ARG A 7 -15.48 2.39 -21.71
CA ARG A 7 -16.23 2.25 -22.96
C ARG A 7 -15.41 1.57 -24.05
N TRP A 8 -14.16 1.96 -24.21
CA TRP A 8 -13.23 1.38 -25.18
C TRP A 8 -12.89 -0.08 -24.84
N ALA A 9 -12.54 -0.37 -23.59
CA ALA A 9 -12.16 -1.70 -23.16
C ALA A 9 -13.32 -2.70 -23.25
N TYR A 10 -14.55 -2.28 -22.92
CA TYR A 10 -15.76 -3.09 -23.09
C TYR A 10 -16.00 -3.43 -24.55
N ALA A 11 -15.91 -2.43 -25.45
CA ALA A 11 -16.12 -2.61 -26.89
C ALA A 11 -15.03 -3.47 -27.55
N HIS A 12 -13.76 -3.34 -27.09
CA HIS A 12 -12.60 -4.04 -27.66
C HIS A 12 -12.08 -5.16 -26.72
N LYS A 13 -12.98 -5.86 -26.04
CA LYS A 13 -12.68 -6.86 -25.01
C LYS A 13 -11.59 -7.86 -25.39
N TRP A 14 -11.62 -8.42 -26.59
CA TRP A 14 -10.62 -9.39 -27.03
C TRP A 14 -9.23 -8.76 -27.25
N ARG A 15 -9.14 -7.50 -27.71
CA ARG A 15 -7.85 -6.81 -27.81
C ARG A 15 -7.21 -6.59 -26.45
N VAL A 16 -8.02 -6.25 -25.44
CA VAL A 16 -7.52 -6.07 -24.06
C VAL A 16 -7.03 -7.40 -23.49
N VAL A 17 -7.81 -8.47 -23.61
CA VAL A 17 -7.44 -9.79 -23.13
C VAL A 17 -6.17 -10.30 -23.83
N THR A 18 -6.08 -10.18 -25.15
CA THR A 18 -4.89 -10.60 -25.90
C THR A 18 -3.67 -9.76 -25.54
N SER A 19 -3.82 -8.45 -25.28
CA SER A 19 -2.72 -7.59 -24.83
C SER A 19 -2.18 -8.06 -23.46
N TRP A 20 -3.05 -8.41 -22.51
CA TRP A 20 -2.62 -8.93 -21.22
C TRP A 20 -1.98 -10.32 -21.31
N LEU A 21 -2.45 -11.17 -22.21
CA LEU A 21 -1.79 -12.46 -22.49
C LEU A 21 -0.39 -12.27 -23.07
N VAL A 22 -0.23 -11.31 -23.99
CA VAL A 22 1.11 -10.95 -24.54
C VAL A 22 2.02 -10.42 -23.44
N VAL A 23 1.52 -9.49 -22.59
CA VAL A 23 2.29 -8.98 -21.44
C VAL A 23 2.72 -10.11 -20.52
N LEU A 24 1.84 -11.06 -20.23
CA LEU A 24 2.15 -12.22 -19.38
C LEU A 24 3.23 -13.12 -20.01
N VAL A 25 3.14 -13.40 -21.30
CA VAL A 25 4.14 -14.23 -22.03
C VAL A 25 5.49 -13.50 -22.07
N VAL A 26 5.50 -12.20 -22.36
CA VAL A 26 6.73 -11.40 -22.39
C VAL A 26 7.37 -11.31 -21.00
N ALA A 27 6.56 -11.04 -19.96
CA ALA A 27 7.06 -10.99 -18.59
C ALA A 27 7.59 -12.36 -18.13
N GLY A 28 6.89 -13.45 -18.44
CA GLY A 28 7.33 -14.81 -18.13
C GLY A 28 8.62 -15.18 -18.87
N GLY A 29 8.72 -14.82 -20.15
CA GLY A 29 9.95 -15.01 -20.93
C GLY A 29 11.13 -14.20 -20.37
N ALA A 30 10.89 -12.95 -19.96
CA ALA A 30 11.91 -12.12 -19.31
C ALA A 30 12.36 -12.72 -17.96
N ALA A 31 11.41 -13.21 -17.15
CA ALA A 31 11.72 -13.90 -15.90
C ALA A 31 12.59 -15.13 -16.15
N ALA A 32 12.24 -15.99 -17.11
CA ALA A 32 13.01 -17.19 -17.45
C ALA A 32 14.42 -16.87 -17.96
N ALA A 33 14.59 -15.77 -18.70
CA ALA A 33 15.87 -15.39 -19.29
C ALA A 33 16.80 -14.62 -18.34
N LEU A 34 16.23 -13.82 -17.41
CA LEU A 34 16.99 -12.87 -16.60
C LEU A 34 17.07 -13.24 -15.11
N SER A 35 16.27 -14.20 -14.62
CA SER A 35 16.27 -14.58 -13.21
C SER A 35 17.60 -15.17 -12.78
N THR A 36 18.17 -14.60 -11.71
CA THR A 36 19.38 -15.11 -11.03
C THR A 36 19.09 -15.70 -9.64
N GLY A 37 17.80 -15.78 -9.28
CA GLY A 37 17.38 -16.22 -7.95
C GLY A 37 17.27 -15.09 -6.94
N THR A 38 16.72 -15.39 -5.76
CA THR A 38 16.61 -14.48 -4.63
C THR A 38 17.80 -14.65 -3.68
N ASP A 39 18.17 -13.60 -2.97
CA ASP A 39 19.29 -13.58 -2.03
C ASP A 39 18.81 -13.07 -0.67
N ASN A 40 19.00 -13.87 0.39
CA ASN A 40 18.58 -13.53 1.74
C ASN A 40 19.69 -12.86 2.57
N THR A 41 20.69 -12.28 1.91
CA THR A 41 21.72 -11.52 2.61
C THR A 41 21.19 -10.15 3.05
N PHE A 42 20.95 -10.04 4.34
CA PHE A 42 20.58 -8.78 4.96
C PHE A 42 21.85 -7.98 5.24
N ARG A 43 22.06 -6.87 4.56
CA ARG A 43 23.20 -5.97 4.77
C ARG A 43 22.73 -4.53 4.87
N ILE A 44 23.27 -3.80 5.84
CA ILE A 44 23.09 -2.35 5.94
C ILE A 44 24.47 -1.70 5.76
N PRO A 45 24.69 -1.00 4.64
CA PRO A 45 25.93 -0.26 4.44
C PRO A 45 26.16 0.75 5.55
N GLY A 46 27.40 0.80 6.07
CA GLY A 46 27.81 1.83 7.02
C GLY A 46 27.71 1.46 8.51
N THR A 47 27.15 0.29 8.88
CA THR A 47 27.27 -0.22 10.25
C THR A 47 28.69 -0.73 10.51
N GLU A 48 29.13 -0.69 11.77
CA GLU A 48 30.43 -1.23 12.21
C GLU A 48 30.54 -2.70 11.83
N SER A 49 29.56 -3.51 12.23
CA SER A 49 29.55 -4.95 11.98
C SER A 49 29.64 -5.28 10.49
N THR A 50 28.95 -4.55 9.62
CA THR A 50 28.99 -4.79 8.16
C THR A 50 30.34 -4.41 7.57
N ARG A 51 30.94 -3.29 8.00
CA ARG A 51 32.28 -2.88 7.54
C ARG A 51 33.34 -3.89 7.96
N ALA A 52 33.33 -4.28 9.21
CA ALA A 52 34.26 -5.27 9.74
C ALA A 52 34.05 -6.67 9.11
N LEU A 53 32.81 -7.07 8.83
CA LEU A 53 32.49 -8.31 8.11
C LEU A 53 33.10 -8.31 6.70
N LEU A 54 32.97 -7.22 5.94
CA LEU A 54 33.56 -7.11 4.61
C LEU A 54 35.10 -7.13 4.64
N GLN A 55 35.69 -6.60 5.70
CA GLN A 55 37.12 -6.68 5.93
C GLN A 55 37.54 -8.12 6.27
N LEU A 56 36.78 -8.80 7.14
CA LEU A 56 37.01 -10.21 7.50
C LEU A 56 36.97 -11.12 6.27
N TYR A 57 36.02 -10.93 5.35
CA TYR A 57 35.94 -11.68 4.10
C TYR A 57 37.22 -11.56 3.23
N ARG A 58 37.90 -10.43 3.30
CA ARG A 58 39.13 -10.18 2.52
C ARG A 58 40.37 -10.71 3.18
N THR A 59 40.43 -10.73 4.51
CA THR A 59 41.62 -11.04 5.29
C THR A 59 41.62 -12.43 5.88
N PHE A 60 40.46 -13.04 6.07
CA PHE A 60 40.22 -14.38 6.59
C PHE A 60 39.20 -15.17 5.78
N PRO A 61 39.45 -15.46 4.50
CA PRO A 61 38.51 -16.19 3.65
C PRO A 61 38.14 -17.57 4.22
N GLN A 62 39.00 -18.16 5.04
CA GLN A 62 38.79 -19.47 5.67
C GLN A 62 37.75 -19.46 6.80
N VAL A 63 37.40 -18.29 7.33
CA VAL A 63 36.43 -18.11 8.44
C VAL A 63 35.18 -17.33 7.96
N ALA A 64 35.30 -16.65 6.83
CA ALA A 64 34.28 -15.84 6.23
C ALA A 64 33.62 -16.59 5.06
N GLY A 65 32.33 -16.70 5.00
CA GLY A 65 31.59 -17.42 3.97
C GLY A 65 30.41 -18.16 4.56
N THR A 66 29.69 -18.91 3.72
CA THR A 66 28.61 -19.76 4.23
C THR A 66 29.19 -21.04 4.81
N SER A 67 28.55 -21.59 5.81
CA SER A 67 29.01 -22.84 6.44
C SER A 67 27.93 -23.91 6.41
N ALA A 68 28.37 -25.15 6.23
CA ALA A 68 27.57 -26.32 6.59
C ALA A 68 28.14 -26.90 7.90
N ARG A 69 27.26 -27.26 8.81
CA ARG A 69 27.60 -27.86 10.10
C ARG A 69 27.04 -29.25 10.19
N LEU A 70 27.89 -30.21 10.42
CA LEU A 70 27.51 -31.59 10.78
C LEU A 70 27.67 -31.74 12.27
N VAL A 71 26.64 -32.24 12.94
CA VAL A 71 26.67 -32.61 14.35
C VAL A 71 26.46 -34.08 14.47
N VAL A 72 27.34 -34.75 15.23
CA VAL A 72 27.26 -36.17 15.54
C VAL A 72 27.17 -36.32 17.06
N VAL A 73 26.11 -37.01 17.53
CA VAL A 73 25.88 -37.26 18.94
C VAL A 73 25.92 -38.74 19.24
N ALA A 74 26.87 -39.18 20.04
CA ALA A 74 27.03 -40.57 20.43
C ALA A 74 25.92 -41.01 21.40
N PRO A 75 25.49 -42.27 21.34
CA PRO A 75 24.50 -42.84 22.29
C PRO A 75 24.94 -42.66 23.75
N PRO A 76 23.98 -42.62 24.70
CA PRO A 76 24.31 -42.56 26.13
C PRO A 76 25.29 -43.66 26.56
N GLY A 77 26.37 -43.23 27.24
CA GLY A 77 27.44 -44.12 27.70
C GLY A 77 28.59 -44.38 26.72
N SER A 78 28.55 -43.77 25.51
CA SER A 78 29.62 -43.78 24.54
C SER A 78 30.23 -42.39 24.42
N SER A 79 31.52 -42.31 23.99
CA SER A 79 32.18 -41.04 23.70
C SER A 79 32.38 -40.89 22.21
N VAL A 80 32.09 -39.68 21.66
CA VAL A 80 32.30 -39.37 20.26
C VAL A 80 33.80 -39.44 19.89
N THR A 81 34.68 -39.43 20.87
CA THR A 81 36.16 -39.62 20.70
C THR A 81 36.59 -41.08 20.57
N ASP A 82 35.69 -42.06 20.69
CA ASP A 82 36.01 -43.46 20.47
C ASP A 82 36.26 -43.73 18.97
N PRO A 83 37.18 -44.69 18.63
CA PRO A 83 37.51 -44.98 17.22
C PRO A 83 36.34 -45.28 16.32
N GLN A 84 35.31 -45.93 16.85
CA GLN A 84 34.07 -46.25 16.11
C GLN A 84 33.27 -45.01 15.62
N PHE A 85 33.54 -43.80 16.16
CA PHE A 85 32.96 -42.53 15.70
C PHE A 85 34.00 -41.70 14.99
N THR A 86 35.25 -41.63 15.50
CA THR A 86 36.28 -40.76 14.90
C THR A 86 36.69 -41.17 13.50
N GLU A 87 36.76 -42.51 13.23
CA GLU A 87 37.14 -43.01 11.88
C GLU A 87 36.08 -42.65 10.83
N PRO A 88 34.77 -42.90 10.99
CA PRO A 88 33.74 -42.47 10.07
C PRO A 88 33.66 -40.95 9.93
N ILE A 89 33.80 -40.19 11.02
CA ILE A 89 33.84 -38.71 10.95
C ILE A 89 35.05 -38.23 10.13
N SER A 90 36.22 -38.81 10.28
CA SER A 90 37.41 -38.47 9.49
C SER A 90 37.23 -38.81 8.00
N GLN A 91 36.48 -39.87 7.69
CA GLN A 91 36.12 -40.22 6.32
C GLN A 91 35.17 -39.20 5.73
N PHE A 92 34.15 -38.75 6.51
CA PHE A 92 33.26 -37.65 6.09
C PHE A 92 34.08 -36.37 5.82
N ILE A 93 35.00 -36.01 6.68
CA ILE A 93 35.87 -34.82 6.50
C ILE A 93 36.68 -34.93 5.20
N THR A 94 37.18 -36.11 4.87
CA THR A 94 37.92 -36.36 3.62
C THR A 94 37.02 -36.23 2.40
N THR A 95 35.81 -36.77 2.48
CA THR A 95 34.78 -36.65 1.43
C THR A 95 34.34 -35.19 1.26
N ALA A 96 34.05 -34.49 2.36
CA ALA A 96 33.62 -33.09 2.35
C ALA A 96 34.66 -32.15 1.71
N LYS A 97 35.98 -32.43 1.87
CA LYS A 97 37.06 -31.68 1.19
C LYS A 97 37.04 -31.82 -0.33
N THR A 98 36.33 -32.80 -0.88
CA THR A 98 36.35 -33.15 -2.30
C THR A 98 34.98 -33.05 -2.98
N VAL A 99 33.93 -32.58 -2.27
CA VAL A 99 32.55 -32.51 -2.80
C VAL A 99 32.41 -31.56 -4.00
N ASP A 100 33.34 -30.63 -4.18
CA ASP A 100 33.38 -29.70 -5.32
C ASP A 100 34.29 -30.17 -6.46
N HIS A 101 34.93 -31.36 -6.37
CA HIS A 101 35.73 -31.92 -7.44
C HIS A 101 34.89 -32.16 -8.70
N GLY A 102 35.41 -31.72 -9.85
CA GLY A 102 34.71 -31.82 -11.14
C GLY A 102 33.72 -30.69 -11.42
N ILE A 103 33.73 -29.68 -10.59
CA ILE A 103 33.01 -28.41 -10.79
C ILE A 103 34.02 -27.34 -11.18
N ASP A 104 33.63 -26.41 -12.10
CA ASP A 104 34.58 -25.42 -12.69
C ASP A 104 35.18 -24.44 -11.64
N LYS A 105 34.57 -24.34 -10.45
CA LYS A 105 35.03 -23.50 -9.35
C LYS A 105 35.18 -24.29 -8.08
N LYS A 106 36.24 -24.00 -7.30
CA LYS A 106 36.41 -24.49 -5.94
C LYS A 106 35.46 -23.76 -5.02
N TYR A 107 34.66 -24.48 -4.24
CA TYR A 107 33.72 -23.94 -3.27
C TYR A 107 34.13 -24.23 -1.82
N VAL A 108 34.73 -25.39 -1.52
CA VAL A 108 35.14 -25.75 -0.16
C VAL A 108 36.48 -25.07 0.15
N GLU A 109 36.46 -24.13 1.08
CA GLU A 109 37.66 -23.40 1.55
C GLU A 109 38.35 -24.13 2.67
N ASN A 110 37.59 -24.62 3.66
CA ASN A 110 38.14 -25.32 4.82
C ASN A 110 37.13 -26.32 5.37
N VAL A 111 37.64 -27.41 5.99
CA VAL A 111 36.83 -28.32 6.79
C VAL A 111 37.50 -28.44 8.15
N VAL A 112 36.81 -27.94 9.20
CA VAL A 112 37.31 -27.96 10.57
C VAL A 112 37.09 -29.35 11.16
N ASP A 113 38.17 -29.96 11.53
CA ASP A 113 38.20 -31.28 12.20
C ASP A 113 38.10 -31.08 13.72
N PRO A 114 37.06 -31.62 14.40
CA PRO A 114 36.88 -31.45 15.84
C PRO A 114 37.94 -32.11 16.69
N PHE A 115 38.77 -33.00 16.10
CA PHE A 115 39.81 -33.75 16.82
C PHE A 115 41.22 -33.20 16.57
N SER A 116 41.40 -32.18 15.68
CA SER A 116 42.70 -31.63 15.29
C SER A 116 43.33 -30.75 16.37
N GLY A 117 42.52 -30.15 17.26
CA GLY A 117 42.98 -29.15 18.22
C GLY A 117 43.21 -27.76 17.64
N ASP A 118 42.83 -27.53 16.35
CA ASP A 118 42.98 -26.22 15.68
C ASP A 118 41.94 -25.20 16.16
N VAL A 119 40.81 -25.69 16.64
CA VAL A 119 39.71 -24.92 17.22
C VAL A 119 39.25 -25.62 18.52
N ASP A 120 39.25 -24.87 19.60
CA ASP A 120 38.80 -25.38 20.89
C ASP A 120 37.27 -25.58 20.89
N ASP A 121 36.78 -26.41 21.85
CA ASP A 121 35.33 -26.59 22.11
C ASP A 121 34.50 -27.16 20.96
N MET A 122 35.07 -27.83 19.97
CA MET A 122 34.36 -28.55 18.90
C MET A 122 33.88 -29.93 19.31
N VAL A 123 34.27 -30.40 20.47
CA VAL A 123 33.76 -31.59 21.18
C VAL A 123 33.09 -31.14 22.46
N SER A 124 31.87 -31.60 22.72
CA SER A 124 31.10 -31.19 23.91
C SER A 124 31.79 -31.58 25.21
N ALA A 125 31.52 -30.87 26.30
CA ALA A 125 32.13 -31.08 27.60
C ALA A 125 31.86 -32.50 28.16
N ASP A 126 30.71 -33.08 27.81
CA ASP A 126 30.34 -34.48 28.13
C ASP A 126 30.96 -35.50 27.15
N ARG A 127 31.69 -35.06 26.15
CA ARG A 127 32.32 -35.85 25.07
C ARG A 127 31.33 -36.71 24.30
N ARG A 128 30.05 -36.36 24.28
CA ARG A 128 29.04 -37.07 23.52
C ARG A 128 28.81 -36.50 22.13
N ALA A 129 29.04 -35.20 21.91
CA ALA A 129 28.81 -34.57 20.65
C ALA A 129 30.07 -33.97 20.03
N ALA A 130 30.16 -33.99 18.71
CA ALA A 130 31.19 -33.29 17.91
C ALA A 130 30.58 -32.50 16.77
N ILE A 131 31.17 -31.32 16.48
CA ILE A 131 30.80 -30.47 15.38
C ILE A 131 31.88 -30.47 14.31
N VAL A 132 31.52 -30.87 13.09
CA VAL A 132 32.36 -30.66 11.89
C VAL A 132 31.84 -29.46 11.13
N THR A 133 32.65 -28.47 10.86
CA THR A 133 32.25 -27.28 10.09
C THR A 133 32.93 -27.32 8.71
N VAL A 134 32.10 -27.31 7.68
CA VAL A 134 32.53 -27.16 6.26
C VAL A 134 32.32 -25.72 5.86
N GLN A 135 33.42 -24.99 5.64
CA GLN A 135 33.43 -23.60 5.23
C GLN A 135 33.49 -23.53 3.71
N LEU A 136 32.52 -22.78 3.12
CA LEU A 136 32.41 -22.65 1.68
C LEU A 136 32.61 -21.19 1.24
N GLU A 137 33.24 -21.02 0.06
CA GLU A 137 33.38 -19.71 -0.56
C GLU A 137 32.02 -19.19 -1.05
N GLY A 138 31.73 -17.92 -0.75
CA GLY A 138 30.50 -17.25 -1.16
C GLY A 138 29.37 -17.38 -0.19
N GLN A 139 28.17 -17.12 -0.69
CA GLN A 139 26.94 -17.16 0.11
C GLN A 139 26.08 -18.37 -0.30
N GLY A 140 25.22 -18.86 0.60
CA GLY A 140 24.45 -20.07 0.39
C GLY A 140 23.75 -20.21 -0.97
N PRO A 141 23.12 -19.16 -1.53
CA PRO A 141 22.53 -19.21 -2.88
C PRO A 141 23.52 -19.33 -4.02
N ALA A 142 24.77 -18.92 -3.80
CA ALA A 142 25.82 -19.01 -4.82
C ALA A 142 26.48 -20.41 -4.89
N VAL A 143 26.22 -21.25 -3.87
CA VAL A 143 26.73 -22.63 -3.87
C VAL A 143 25.78 -23.52 -4.68
N PRO A 144 26.29 -24.23 -5.73
CA PRO A 144 25.44 -25.08 -6.54
C PRO A 144 24.76 -26.21 -5.76
N ASP A 145 23.54 -26.57 -6.13
CA ASP A 145 22.80 -27.65 -5.48
C ASP A 145 23.53 -29.01 -5.58
N VAL A 146 24.38 -29.22 -6.58
CA VAL A 146 25.22 -30.40 -6.68
C VAL A 146 26.15 -30.52 -5.48
N VAL A 147 26.75 -29.42 -4.99
CA VAL A 147 27.62 -29.43 -3.80
C VAL A 147 26.81 -29.74 -2.56
N LYS A 148 25.62 -29.11 -2.43
CA LYS A 148 24.69 -29.34 -1.30
C LYS A 148 24.26 -30.82 -1.24
N ASN A 149 23.85 -31.36 -2.37
CA ASN A 149 23.39 -32.76 -2.48
C ASN A 149 24.52 -33.73 -2.13
N ARG A 150 25.74 -33.49 -2.62
CA ARG A 150 26.92 -34.34 -2.26
C ARG A 150 27.27 -34.29 -0.77
N LEU A 151 27.06 -33.15 -0.10
CA LEU A 151 27.20 -33.05 1.35
C LEU A 151 26.11 -33.84 2.10
N VAL A 152 24.89 -33.84 1.57
CA VAL A 152 23.79 -34.66 2.10
C VAL A 152 24.08 -36.14 1.89
N ASP A 153 24.51 -36.55 0.71
CA ASP A 153 24.90 -37.92 0.40
C ASP A 153 26.05 -38.40 1.35
N ALA A 154 27.05 -37.54 1.55
CA ALA A 154 28.15 -37.83 2.49
C ALA A 154 27.67 -37.94 3.95
N ARG A 155 26.64 -37.19 4.38
CA ARG A 155 26.00 -37.33 5.68
C ARG A 155 25.28 -38.68 5.78
N ASP A 156 24.55 -39.09 4.74
CA ASP A 156 23.80 -40.36 4.74
C ASP A 156 24.75 -41.56 4.79
N ASP A 157 25.88 -41.49 4.08
CA ASP A 157 26.95 -42.50 4.13
C ASP A 157 27.58 -42.58 5.54
N LEU A 158 27.79 -41.42 6.17
CA LEU A 158 28.29 -41.37 7.55
C LEU A 158 27.29 -41.98 8.51
N GLU A 159 26.01 -41.61 8.43
CA GLU A 159 24.95 -42.14 9.32
C GLU A 159 24.84 -43.68 9.20
N ALA A 160 24.96 -44.22 8.01
CA ALA A 160 24.99 -45.66 7.76
C ALA A 160 26.22 -46.36 8.32
N ALA A 161 27.34 -45.66 8.47
CA ALA A 161 28.59 -46.22 9.01
C ALA A 161 28.70 -46.14 10.52
N LEU A 162 27.85 -45.37 11.18
CA LEU A 162 27.89 -45.15 12.61
C LEU A 162 27.06 -46.20 13.42
N PRO A 163 27.39 -46.43 14.69
CA PRO A 163 26.63 -47.35 15.53
C PRO A 163 25.15 -46.95 15.71
N PRO A 164 24.22 -47.96 15.84
CA PRO A 164 22.81 -47.67 16.06
C PRO A 164 22.59 -46.81 17.32
N GLY A 165 21.71 -45.80 17.18
CA GLY A 165 21.39 -44.86 18.23
C GLY A 165 22.28 -43.60 18.22
N THR A 166 23.18 -43.45 17.26
CA THR A 166 23.89 -42.21 17.00
C THR A 166 22.95 -41.21 16.28
N GLU A 167 22.91 -39.97 16.72
CA GLU A 167 22.17 -38.90 16.03
C GLU A 167 23.13 -38.12 15.13
N VAL A 168 22.73 -37.95 13.86
CA VAL A 168 23.52 -37.22 12.87
C VAL A 168 22.65 -36.17 12.22
N ALA A 169 23.06 -34.92 12.29
CA ALA A 169 22.34 -33.82 11.64
C ALA A 169 23.27 -32.95 10.81
N LEU A 170 22.82 -32.58 9.63
CA LEU A 170 23.53 -31.66 8.74
C LEU A 170 22.68 -30.41 8.56
N GLY A 171 23.26 -29.26 8.94
CA GLY A 171 22.59 -27.96 8.89
C GLY A 171 23.60 -26.82 8.63
N GLY A 172 23.44 -25.72 9.34
CA GLY A 172 24.23 -24.51 9.18
C GLY A 172 23.65 -23.55 8.13
N ASP A 173 24.36 -22.45 7.87
CA ASP A 173 23.87 -21.35 7.02
C ASP A 173 23.56 -21.79 5.57
N LEU A 174 24.31 -22.77 5.08
CA LEU A 174 24.12 -23.32 3.73
C LEU A 174 22.73 -23.94 3.54
N PHE A 175 22.18 -24.54 4.58
CA PHE A 175 20.88 -25.25 4.57
C PHE A 175 19.76 -24.47 5.25
N SER A 176 20.05 -23.29 5.81
CA SER A 176 19.06 -22.43 6.47
C SER A 176 18.18 -21.64 5.50
N ILE A 177 18.52 -21.63 4.22
CA ILE A 177 17.83 -20.84 3.19
C ILE A 177 16.88 -21.77 2.42
N ASN A 178 15.61 -21.76 2.79
CA ASN A 178 14.57 -22.37 1.97
C ASN A 178 14.13 -21.40 0.87
N VAL A 179 14.08 -21.89 -0.37
CA VAL A 179 13.42 -21.16 -1.47
C VAL A 179 11.92 -21.27 -1.24
N PRO A 180 11.20 -20.15 -1.08
CA PRO A 180 9.77 -20.17 -0.87
C PRO A 180 9.06 -20.92 -1.99
N SER A 181 8.35 -21.98 -1.67
CA SER A 181 7.46 -22.69 -2.59
C SER A 181 6.00 -22.38 -2.27
N VAL A 182 5.20 -22.14 -3.30
CA VAL A 182 3.74 -21.98 -3.13
C VAL A 182 3.16 -23.33 -2.67
N SER A 183 2.58 -23.36 -1.50
CA SER A 183 2.02 -24.59 -0.91
C SER A 183 0.53 -24.77 -1.26
N ALA A 184 0.02 -25.99 -1.13
CA ALA A 184 -1.38 -26.29 -1.39
C ALA A 184 -2.35 -25.53 -0.47
N THR A 185 -1.90 -25.10 0.71
CA THR A 185 -2.73 -24.37 1.69
C THR A 185 -3.02 -22.94 1.28
N GLU A 186 -2.14 -22.30 0.54
CA GLU A 186 -2.41 -20.98 -0.07
C GLU A 186 -3.59 -21.07 -1.05
N GLY A 187 -3.75 -22.23 -1.73
CA GLY A 187 -4.92 -22.53 -2.54
C GLY A 187 -6.22 -22.56 -1.74
N VAL A 188 -6.19 -22.97 -0.45
CA VAL A 188 -7.38 -22.96 0.42
C VAL A 188 -7.89 -21.53 0.64
N GLY A 189 -7.00 -20.56 0.86
CA GLY A 189 -7.38 -19.14 0.99
C GLY A 189 -8.09 -18.62 -0.25
N VAL A 190 -7.59 -18.98 -1.43
CA VAL A 190 -8.21 -18.62 -2.72
C VAL A 190 -9.59 -19.27 -2.85
N VAL A 191 -9.75 -20.52 -2.43
CA VAL A 191 -11.05 -21.20 -2.44
C VAL A 191 -12.04 -20.55 -1.49
N ILE A 192 -11.62 -20.17 -0.27
CA ILE A 192 -12.48 -19.45 0.68
C ILE A 192 -12.86 -18.08 0.10
N ALA A 193 -11.91 -17.35 -0.49
CA ALA A 193 -12.19 -16.09 -1.18
C ALA A 193 -13.21 -16.28 -2.31
N LEU A 194 -13.09 -17.33 -3.11
CA LEU A 194 -14.08 -17.67 -4.14
C LEU A 194 -15.47 -17.92 -3.56
N VAL A 195 -15.57 -18.65 -2.45
CA VAL A 195 -16.86 -18.92 -1.78
C VAL A 195 -17.50 -17.60 -1.31
N VAL A 196 -16.73 -16.72 -0.65
CA VAL A 196 -17.21 -15.41 -0.21
C VAL A 196 -17.65 -14.55 -1.40
N LEU A 197 -16.90 -14.56 -2.51
CA LEU A 197 -17.26 -13.88 -3.74
C LEU A 197 -18.55 -14.42 -4.35
N VAL A 198 -18.72 -15.75 -4.40
CA VAL A 198 -19.96 -16.40 -4.91
C VAL A 198 -21.17 -16.01 -4.05
N ILE A 199 -21.02 -15.99 -2.73
CA ILE A 199 -22.08 -15.53 -1.81
C ILE A 199 -22.42 -14.05 -2.05
N THR A 200 -21.39 -13.22 -2.29
CA THR A 200 -21.55 -11.77 -2.46
C THR A 200 -22.23 -11.44 -3.79
N PHE A 201 -21.79 -12.04 -4.89
CA PHE A 201 -22.31 -11.77 -6.23
C PHE A 201 -23.56 -12.62 -6.58
N GLY A 202 -23.69 -13.80 -5.98
CA GLY A 202 -24.72 -14.79 -6.36
C GLY A 202 -24.47 -15.42 -7.73
N SER A 203 -23.24 -15.36 -8.26
CA SER A 203 -22.85 -15.86 -9.59
C SER A 203 -21.39 -16.29 -9.60
N PHE A 204 -21.13 -17.51 -10.10
CA PHE A 204 -19.76 -18.02 -10.29
C PHE A 204 -18.96 -17.20 -11.32
N VAL A 205 -19.62 -16.76 -12.40
CA VAL A 205 -18.98 -15.95 -13.44
C VAL A 205 -18.51 -14.60 -12.89
N ALA A 206 -19.38 -13.93 -12.10
CA ALA A 206 -19.02 -12.68 -11.46
C ALA A 206 -17.92 -12.86 -10.40
N ALA A 207 -17.96 -13.95 -9.64
CA ALA A 207 -16.96 -14.28 -8.62
C ALA A 207 -15.59 -14.65 -9.22
N GLY A 208 -15.56 -15.27 -10.39
CA GLY A 208 -14.32 -15.65 -11.07
C GLY A 208 -13.52 -14.46 -11.62
N MET A 209 -14.18 -13.35 -11.94
CA MET A 209 -13.50 -12.16 -12.51
C MET A 209 -12.45 -11.55 -11.58
N PRO A 210 -12.74 -11.25 -10.29
CA PRO A 210 -11.75 -10.73 -9.36
C PRO A 210 -10.56 -11.66 -9.21
N LEU A 211 -10.78 -12.96 -9.13
CA LEU A 211 -9.70 -13.95 -9.02
C LEU A 211 -8.83 -14.01 -10.27
N LEU A 212 -9.44 -13.98 -11.45
CA LEU A 212 -8.69 -13.96 -12.72
C LEU A 212 -7.85 -12.70 -12.84
N ASN A 213 -8.40 -11.54 -12.51
CA ASN A 213 -7.67 -10.27 -12.52
C ASN A 213 -6.49 -10.28 -11.54
N ALA A 214 -6.72 -10.73 -10.32
CA ALA A 214 -5.67 -10.86 -9.32
C ALA A 214 -4.57 -11.83 -9.78
N ALA A 215 -4.95 -12.99 -10.35
CA ALA A 215 -3.98 -13.96 -10.87
C ALA A 215 -3.12 -13.38 -12.00
N VAL A 216 -3.69 -12.64 -12.94
CA VAL A 216 -2.94 -11.97 -14.02
C VAL A 216 -2.01 -10.90 -13.44
N GLY A 217 -2.49 -10.05 -12.52
CA GLY A 217 -1.70 -9.01 -11.88
C GLY A 217 -0.52 -9.58 -11.10
N VAL A 218 -0.76 -10.60 -10.29
CA VAL A 218 0.26 -11.31 -9.52
C VAL A 218 1.28 -11.99 -10.42
N ALA A 219 0.83 -12.71 -11.46
CA ALA A 219 1.75 -13.41 -12.36
C ALA A 219 2.71 -12.44 -13.08
N VAL A 220 2.18 -11.31 -13.59
CA VAL A 220 3.02 -10.28 -14.23
C VAL A 220 3.97 -9.63 -13.24
N THR A 221 3.49 -9.31 -12.02
CA THR A 221 4.32 -8.71 -10.97
C THR A 221 5.45 -9.66 -10.54
N SER A 222 5.12 -10.92 -10.24
CA SER A 222 6.12 -11.93 -9.84
C SER A 222 7.15 -12.15 -10.93
N ALA A 223 6.72 -12.26 -12.19
CA ALA A 223 7.63 -12.37 -13.33
C ALA A 223 8.55 -11.14 -13.43
N GLY A 224 8.02 -9.94 -13.22
CA GLY A 224 8.81 -8.70 -13.19
C GLY A 224 9.83 -8.68 -12.05
N ILE A 225 9.45 -9.12 -10.85
CA ILE A 225 10.34 -9.23 -9.69
C ILE A 225 11.48 -10.23 -9.98
N PHE A 226 11.15 -11.43 -10.51
CA PHE A 226 12.18 -12.41 -10.87
C PHE A 226 13.11 -11.92 -12.00
N ALA A 227 12.60 -11.22 -13.00
CA ALA A 227 13.43 -10.58 -14.01
C ALA A 227 14.35 -9.48 -13.42
N ALA A 228 13.88 -8.76 -12.40
CA ALA A 228 14.63 -7.70 -11.72
C ALA A 228 15.78 -8.25 -10.85
N THR A 229 15.79 -9.53 -10.49
CA THR A 229 16.92 -10.16 -9.76
C THR A 229 18.27 -10.04 -10.50
N ARG A 230 18.25 -9.86 -11.83
CA ARG A 230 19.45 -9.62 -12.63
C ARG A 230 20.13 -8.29 -12.32
N PHE A 231 19.37 -7.30 -11.84
CA PHE A 231 19.82 -5.91 -11.66
C PHE A 231 19.97 -5.49 -10.19
N THR A 232 19.30 -6.20 -9.28
CA THR A 232 19.31 -5.89 -7.84
C THR A 232 19.13 -7.14 -7.01
N THR A 233 19.68 -7.13 -5.79
CA THR A 233 19.46 -8.21 -4.83
C THR A 233 18.03 -8.12 -4.29
N ILE A 234 17.28 -9.21 -4.39
CA ILE A 234 15.88 -9.31 -3.96
C ILE A 234 15.79 -10.43 -2.91
N VAL A 235 15.31 -10.08 -1.73
CA VAL A 235 15.09 -11.03 -0.64
C VAL A 235 13.91 -11.94 -0.97
N SER A 236 13.99 -13.23 -0.58
CA SER A 236 12.99 -14.26 -0.89
C SER A 236 11.57 -13.93 -0.40
N THR A 237 11.44 -13.16 0.67
CA THR A 237 10.15 -12.68 1.20
C THR A 237 9.47 -11.64 0.30
N THR A 238 10.22 -10.95 -0.60
CA THR A 238 9.68 -9.89 -1.47
C THR A 238 8.66 -10.41 -2.48
N PRO A 239 8.92 -11.48 -3.26
CA PRO A 239 7.93 -12.07 -4.17
C PRO A 239 6.67 -12.54 -3.44
N LEU A 240 6.81 -13.15 -2.27
CA LEU A 240 5.68 -13.63 -1.47
C LEU A 240 4.81 -12.48 -0.95
N LEU A 241 5.43 -11.41 -0.44
CA LEU A 241 4.71 -10.22 -0.02
C LEU A 241 3.97 -9.58 -1.19
N ALA A 242 4.63 -9.46 -2.35
CA ALA A 242 4.00 -8.93 -3.57
C ALA A 242 2.85 -9.82 -4.06
N LEU A 243 2.96 -11.16 -3.92
CA LEU A 243 1.89 -12.12 -4.21
C LEU A 243 0.69 -11.91 -3.27
N MET A 244 0.93 -11.85 -1.95
CA MET A 244 -0.11 -11.64 -0.94
C MET A 244 -0.86 -10.33 -1.18
N LEU A 245 -0.12 -9.23 -1.38
CA LEU A 245 -0.69 -7.92 -1.63
C LEU A 245 -1.42 -7.85 -2.98
N GLY A 246 -0.77 -8.36 -4.04
CA GLY A 246 -1.34 -8.36 -5.38
C GLY A 246 -2.63 -9.17 -5.44
N LEU A 247 -2.70 -10.30 -4.73
CA LEU A 247 -3.91 -11.13 -4.65
C LEU A 247 -5.01 -10.39 -3.87
N ALA A 248 -4.71 -9.92 -2.66
CA ALA A 248 -5.68 -9.24 -1.81
C ALA A 248 -6.24 -7.96 -2.48
N VAL A 249 -5.36 -7.07 -2.92
CA VAL A 249 -5.72 -5.79 -3.55
C VAL A 249 -6.36 -5.99 -4.91
N GLY A 250 -5.85 -6.93 -5.72
CA GLY A 250 -6.38 -7.23 -7.05
C GLY A 250 -7.81 -7.77 -7.03
N ILE A 251 -8.13 -8.63 -6.06
CA ILE A 251 -9.50 -9.13 -5.84
C ILE A 251 -10.40 -7.96 -5.42
N ASP A 252 -9.98 -7.17 -4.46
CA ASP A 252 -10.77 -6.10 -3.86
C ASP A 252 -11.11 -4.99 -4.87
N TYR A 253 -10.14 -4.48 -5.59
CA TYR A 253 -10.36 -3.43 -6.59
C TYR A 253 -11.30 -3.87 -7.72
N THR A 254 -11.17 -5.10 -8.17
CA THR A 254 -12.10 -5.68 -9.16
C THR A 254 -13.48 -5.86 -8.56
N LEU A 255 -13.59 -6.27 -7.29
CA LEU A 255 -14.84 -6.43 -6.56
C LEU A 255 -15.64 -5.13 -6.53
N PHE A 256 -15.02 -3.99 -6.21
CA PHE A 256 -15.69 -2.70 -6.17
C PHE A 256 -16.29 -2.30 -7.51
N ILE A 257 -15.51 -2.41 -8.60
CA ILE A 257 -15.98 -2.08 -9.95
C ILE A 257 -17.13 -3.01 -10.37
N ALA A 258 -16.97 -4.33 -10.13
CA ALA A 258 -17.97 -5.34 -10.52
C ALA A 258 -19.27 -5.23 -9.71
N LEU A 259 -19.20 -4.91 -8.40
CA LEU A 259 -20.40 -4.69 -7.58
C LEU A 259 -21.18 -3.47 -8.02
N ARG A 260 -20.50 -2.35 -8.36
CA ARG A 260 -21.15 -1.16 -8.90
C ARG A 260 -21.85 -1.46 -10.22
N HIS A 261 -21.17 -2.19 -11.11
CA HIS A 261 -21.75 -2.62 -12.39
C HIS A 261 -23.00 -3.50 -12.19
N THR A 262 -22.92 -4.54 -11.37
CA THR A 262 -24.06 -5.44 -11.11
C THR A 262 -25.22 -4.73 -10.43
N GLY A 263 -24.96 -3.73 -9.57
CA GLY A 263 -25.98 -2.85 -9.00
C GLY A 263 -26.73 -2.06 -10.05
N GLN A 264 -26.00 -1.42 -10.97
CA GLN A 264 -26.58 -0.65 -12.08
C GLN A 264 -27.36 -1.53 -13.09
N LEU A 265 -26.90 -2.76 -13.34
CA LEU A 265 -27.65 -3.72 -14.15
C LEU A 265 -28.99 -4.13 -13.51
N ARG A 266 -29.03 -4.24 -12.16
CA ARG A 266 -30.29 -4.48 -11.42
C ARG A 266 -31.27 -3.32 -11.55
N ALA A 267 -30.76 -2.09 -11.62
CA ALA A 267 -31.54 -0.88 -11.88
C ALA A 267 -31.98 -0.72 -13.35
N GLY A 268 -31.62 -1.67 -14.23
CA GLY A 268 -32.06 -1.69 -15.63
C GLY A 268 -31.15 -0.97 -16.63
N MET A 269 -30.00 -0.47 -16.18
CA MET A 269 -29.02 0.21 -17.06
C MET A 269 -28.48 -0.72 -18.14
N ASP A 270 -28.15 -0.16 -19.31
CA ASP A 270 -27.46 -0.88 -20.38
C ASP A 270 -26.08 -1.37 -19.93
N PRO A 271 -25.67 -2.63 -20.23
CA PRO A 271 -24.40 -3.19 -19.78
C PRO A 271 -23.16 -2.40 -20.19
N HIS A 272 -23.14 -1.87 -21.41
CA HIS A 272 -22.02 -1.08 -21.93
C HIS A 272 -21.88 0.26 -21.18
N GLU A 273 -23.01 0.94 -20.98
CA GLU A 273 -23.06 2.19 -20.22
C GLU A 273 -22.72 1.94 -18.75
N SER A 274 -23.29 0.90 -18.14
CA SER A 274 -23.01 0.51 -16.76
C SER A 274 -21.52 0.21 -16.52
N ALA A 275 -20.84 -0.52 -17.41
CA ALA A 275 -19.41 -0.78 -17.29
C ALA A 275 -18.60 0.52 -17.36
N SER A 276 -18.96 1.43 -18.25
CA SER A 276 -18.31 2.73 -18.41
C SER A 276 -18.48 3.63 -17.18
N ARG A 277 -19.69 3.70 -16.63
CA ARG A 277 -19.99 4.49 -15.42
C ARG A 277 -19.38 3.87 -14.17
N SER A 278 -19.39 2.55 -14.04
CA SER A 278 -18.78 1.85 -12.92
C SER A 278 -17.27 2.09 -12.85
N LEU A 279 -16.59 2.07 -14.03
CA LEU A 279 -15.16 2.40 -14.06
C LEU A 279 -14.91 3.89 -13.79
N ALA A 280 -15.77 4.77 -14.22
CA ALA A 280 -15.61 6.19 -13.99
C ALA A 280 -15.80 6.59 -12.51
N THR A 281 -16.67 5.90 -11.79
CA THR A 281 -16.97 6.16 -10.36
C THR A 281 -16.12 5.28 -9.44
N ALA A 282 -16.40 3.98 -9.35
CA ALA A 282 -15.64 3.07 -8.50
C ALA A 282 -14.17 2.95 -8.93
N GLY A 283 -13.88 3.03 -10.26
CA GLY A 283 -12.50 2.99 -10.74
C GLY A 283 -11.68 4.23 -10.36
N SER A 284 -12.28 5.42 -10.22
CA SER A 284 -11.55 6.59 -9.70
C SER A 284 -11.15 6.42 -8.26
N ALA A 285 -12.02 5.87 -7.42
CA ALA A 285 -11.71 5.53 -6.06
C ALA A 285 -10.60 4.47 -5.97
N VAL A 286 -10.65 3.42 -6.81
CA VAL A 286 -9.60 2.39 -6.92
C VAL A 286 -8.25 2.99 -7.32
N VAL A 287 -8.20 3.89 -8.29
CA VAL A 287 -6.95 4.56 -8.69
C VAL A 287 -6.39 5.42 -7.55
N PHE A 288 -7.25 6.17 -6.86
CA PHE A 288 -6.84 6.97 -5.72
C PHE A 288 -6.32 6.09 -4.59
N ALA A 289 -7.06 5.05 -4.23
CA ALA A 289 -6.70 4.06 -3.24
C ALA A 289 -5.37 3.37 -3.56
N GLY A 290 -5.20 2.87 -4.78
CA GLY A 290 -3.94 2.26 -5.21
C GLY A 290 -2.75 3.22 -5.17
N LEU A 291 -2.96 4.50 -5.50
CA LEU A 291 -1.91 5.52 -5.40
C LEU A 291 -1.49 5.76 -3.94
N THR A 292 -2.44 5.79 -3.01
CA THR A 292 -2.13 5.94 -1.57
C THR A 292 -1.33 4.77 -1.03
N VAL A 293 -1.70 3.53 -1.41
CA VAL A 293 -0.95 2.31 -1.05
C VAL A 293 0.46 2.35 -1.63
N MET A 294 0.61 2.72 -2.90
CA MET A 294 1.93 2.84 -3.55
C MET A 294 2.82 3.85 -2.82
N ILE A 295 2.30 5.02 -2.44
CA ILE A 295 3.06 6.05 -1.70
C ILE A 295 3.49 5.50 -0.34
N ALA A 296 2.61 4.80 0.38
CA ALA A 296 2.92 4.21 1.68
C ALA A 296 4.03 3.15 1.57
N LEU A 297 3.96 2.27 0.56
CA LEU A 297 4.97 1.25 0.32
C LEU A 297 6.32 1.86 -0.11
N LEU A 298 6.31 2.89 -0.95
CA LEU A 298 7.53 3.64 -1.29
C LEU A 298 8.13 4.35 -0.07
N GLY A 299 7.29 4.71 0.91
CA GLY A 299 7.71 5.23 2.21
C GLY A 299 8.62 4.30 3.01
N LEU A 300 8.63 2.97 2.73
CA LEU A 300 9.59 2.02 3.30
C LEU A 300 11.05 2.44 3.03
N GLY A 301 11.31 3.18 1.96
CA GLY A 301 12.61 3.75 1.65
C GLY A 301 13.11 4.79 2.67
N LEU A 302 12.22 5.39 3.49
CA LEU A 302 12.61 6.32 4.57
C LEU A 302 13.43 5.64 5.67
N ALA A 303 13.30 4.32 5.82
CA ALA A 303 14.14 3.55 6.74
C ALA A 303 15.62 3.52 6.33
N GLN A 304 15.96 3.91 5.11
CA GLN A 304 17.31 3.90 4.53
C GLN A 304 17.98 2.51 4.58
N ILE A 305 17.16 1.47 4.50
CA ILE A 305 17.59 0.07 4.49
C ILE A 305 17.36 -0.48 3.08
N PRO A 306 18.40 -0.88 2.33
CA PRO A 306 18.29 -1.22 0.92
C PRO A 306 17.24 -2.29 0.60
N PHE A 307 17.23 -3.40 1.33
CA PHE A 307 16.26 -4.48 1.06
C PHE A 307 14.81 -4.07 1.33
N LEU A 308 14.54 -3.21 2.35
CA LEU A 308 13.22 -2.65 2.59
C LEU A 308 12.77 -1.71 1.47
N THR A 309 13.69 -0.91 0.95
CA THR A 309 13.41 -0.04 -0.20
C THR A 309 13.03 -0.87 -1.43
N VAL A 310 13.79 -1.93 -1.74
CA VAL A 310 13.49 -2.86 -2.83
C VAL A 310 12.13 -3.53 -2.62
N MET A 311 11.85 -4.00 -1.41
CA MET A 311 10.57 -4.62 -1.05
C MET A 311 9.40 -3.64 -1.17
N GLY A 312 9.58 -2.38 -0.73
CA GLY A 312 8.59 -1.31 -0.89
C GLY A 312 8.30 -0.98 -2.34
N VAL A 313 9.34 -0.88 -3.18
CA VAL A 313 9.21 -0.65 -4.62
C VAL A 313 8.51 -1.83 -5.30
N ALA A 314 8.89 -3.07 -4.99
CA ALA A 314 8.26 -4.27 -5.53
C ALA A 314 6.77 -4.36 -5.17
N GLY A 315 6.43 -4.07 -3.89
CA GLY A 315 5.04 -3.98 -3.43
C GLY A 315 4.26 -2.88 -4.14
N ALA A 316 4.84 -1.68 -4.27
CA ALA A 316 4.23 -0.55 -4.98
C ALA A 316 3.96 -0.87 -6.47
N VAL A 317 4.91 -1.53 -7.15
CA VAL A 317 4.75 -2.01 -8.53
C VAL A 317 3.63 -3.05 -8.60
N GLY A 318 3.56 -3.98 -7.63
CA GLY A 318 2.50 -4.99 -7.52
C GLY A 318 1.11 -4.38 -7.40
N VAL A 319 0.96 -3.40 -6.51
CA VAL A 319 -0.31 -2.65 -6.36
C VAL A 319 -0.62 -1.83 -7.61
N GLY A 320 0.35 -1.16 -8.19
CA GLY A 320 0.18 -0.44 -9.47
C GLY A 320 -0.29 -1.35 -10.59
N MET A 321 0.26 -2.57 -10.67
CA MET A 321 -0.16 -3.59 -11.62
C MET A 321 -1.60 -4.06 -11.36
N ALA A 322 -1.96 -4.29 -10.08
CA ALA A 322 -3.33 -4.63 -9.69
C ALA A 322 -4.33 -3.54 -10.11
N VAL A 323 -4.00 -2.25 -9.92
CA VAL A 323 -4.81 -1.11 -10.40
C VAL A 323 -4.93 -1.14 -11.91
N LEU A 324 -3.83 -1.29 -12.65
CA LEU A 324 -3.84 -1.32 -14.12
C LEU A 324 -4.71 -2.46 -14.68
N VAL A 325 -4.59 -3.65 -14.09
CA VAL A 325 -5.45 -4.80 -14.43
C VAL A 325 -6.91 -4.48 -14.11
N ALA A 326 -7.19 -3.96 -12.92
CA ALA A 326 -8.55 -3.63 -12.49
C ALA A 326 -9.23 -2.60 -13.41
N VAL A 327 -8.53 -1.57 -13.87
CA VAL A 327 -9.13 -0.51 -14.71
C VAL A 327 -9.18 -0.87 -16.20
N THR A 328 -8.44 -1.88 -16.67
CA THR A 328 -8.38 -2.27 -18.07
C THR A 328 -9.03 -3.63 -18.35
N LEU A 329 -8.64 -4.67 -17.61
CA LEU A 329 -9.13 -6.03 -17.83
C LEU A 329 -10.55 -6.23 -17.28
N THR A 330 -10.91 -5.60 -16.13
CA THR A 330 -12.26 -5.72 -15.57
C THR A 330 -13.34 -5.31 -16.57
N PRO A 331 -13.35 -4.10 -17.19
CA PRO A 331 -14.37 -3.74 -18.15
C PRO A 331 -14.39 -4.65 -19.39
N ALA A 332 -13.25 -5.21 -19.80
CA ALA A 332 -13.21 -6.20 -20.89
C ALA A 332 -13.89 -7.52 -20.49
N LEU A 333 -13.64 -8.01 -19.27
CA LEU A 333 -14.28 -9.22 -18.73
C LEU A 333 -15.79 -9.01 -18.52
N LEU A 334 -16.21 -7.84 -18.05
CA LEU A 334 -17.61 -7.46 -17.96
C LEU A 334 -18.27 -7.47 -19.35
N GLY A 335 -17.54 -7.02 -20.39
CA GLY A 335 -17.96 -7.10 -21.78
C GLY A 335 -18.08 -8.53 -22.31
N ILE A 336 -17.27 -9.47 -21.86
CA ILE A 336 -17.36 -10.90 -22.20
C ILE A 336 -18.59 -11.52 -21.53
N ALA A 337 -18.81 -11.22 -20.24
CA ALA A 337 -19.94 -11.74 -19.50
C ALA A 337 -21.28 -11.13 -19.91
N GLY A 338 -21.30 -9.85 -20.32
CA GLY A 338 -22.47 -9.16 -20.88
C GLY A 338 -23.73 -9.34 -20.04
N GLU A 339 -24.83 -9.74 -20.70
CA GLU A 339 -26.15 -9.96 -20.08
C GLU A 339 -26.19 -11.12 -19.05
N HIS A 340 -25.18 -12.01 -19.01
CA HIS A 340 -25.17 -13.14 -18.08
C HIS A 340 -25.01 -12.69 -16.61
N LEU A 341 -24.58 -11.46 -16.37
CA LEU A 341 -24.49 -10.86 -15.03
C LEU A 341 -25.84 -10.29 -14.56
N ARG A 342 -26.83 -10.18 -15.41
CA ARG A 342 -28.16 -9.70 -15.03
C ARG A 342 -28.89 -10.77 -14.23
N PRO A 343 -29.35 -10.48 -13.00
CA PRO A 343 -30.04 -11.46 -12.16
C PRO A 343 -31.29 -12.01 -12.83
N ARG A 344 -31.46 -13.33 -12.89
CA ARG A 344 -32.62 -14.02 -13.49
C ARG A 344 -33.93 -13.84 -12.71
N SER A 345 -33.91 -13.19 -11.55
CA SER A 345 -35.11 -12.98 -10.73
C SER A 345 -35.98 -11.86 -11.34
N ARG A 346 -37.09 -12.29 -11.97
CA ARG A 346 -38.23 -11.43 -12.32
C ARG A 346 -39.01 -11.01 -11.05
N ARG A 347 -38.42 -10.33 -10.11
CA ARG A 347 -39.17 -9.58 -9.10
C ARG A 347 -39.22 -8.12 -9.52
N ARG A 348 -40.47 -7.72 -9.92
CA ARG A 348 -40.99 -6.37 -10.18
C ARG A 348 -39.92 -5.29 -10.23
N ALA A 349 -39.59 -4.87 -11.45
CA ALA A 349 -38.88 -3.62 -11.68
C ALA A 349 -39.69 -2.49 -11.02
N ALA A 350 -39.12 -1.84 -10.04
CA ALA A 350 -39.53 -0.51 -9.63
C ALA A 350 -39.25 0.43 -10.82
N PRO A 351 -40.09 1.45 -11.06
CA PRO A 351 -39.86 2.42 -12.13
C PRO A 351 -38.48 3.07 -11.98
N ALA A 352 -37.82 3.32 -13.11
CA ALA A 352 -36.43 3.81 -13.19
C ALA A 352 -36.21 5.23 -12.65
N ASP A 353 -37.23 5.92 -12.17
CA ASP A 353 -37.19 7.30 -11.69
C ASP A 353 -37.01 7.48 -10.18
N ASP A 354 -36.96 6.39 -9.40
CA ASP A 354 -36.69 6.46 -7.96
C ASP A 354 -35.23 6.11 -7.68
N GLU A 355 -34.34 7.10 -7.81
CA GLU A 355 -32.93 7.03 -7.34
C GLU A 355 -32.85 6.82 -5.80
N HIS A 356 -33.97 6.94 -5.11
CA HIS A 356 -34.19 6.69 -3.67
C HIS A 356 -35.03 5.44 -3.38
N ALA A 357 -35.01 4.42 -4.26
CA ALA A 357 -35.63 3.15 -3.94
C ALA A 357 -35.08 2.68 -2.59
N GLU A 358 -35.94 2.66 -1.56
CA GLU A 358 -35.61 2.23 -0.20
C GLU A 358 -34.88 0.88 -0.27
N VAL A 359 -33.55 0.94 -0.06
CA VAL A 359 -32.73 -0.25 0.16
C VAL A 359 -33.34 -0.94 1.37
N HIS A 360 -34.04 -2.05 1.17
CA HIS A 360 -34.52 -2.84 2.31
C HIS A 360 -33.28 -3.20 3.14
N PRO A 361 -33.10 -2.55 4.31
CA PRO A 361 -31.87 -2.68 5.07
C PRO A 361 -31.75 -4.12 5.55
N ASN A 362 -30.60 -4.75 5.28
CA ASN A 362 -30.30 -6.04 5.89
C ASN A 362 -30.41 -5.86 7.41
N ARG A 363 -31.33 -6.61 8.02
CA ARG A 363 -31.65 -6.52 9.47
C ARG A 363 -30.40 -6.61 10.35
N PHE A 364 -29.40 -7.39 9.93
CA PHE A 364 -28.14 -7.52 10.64
C PHE A 364 -27.36 -6.19 10.69
N PHE A 365 -27.10 -5.55 9.56
CA PHE A 365 -26.37 -4.28 9.53
C PHE A 365 -27.18 -3.12 10.11
N ALA A 366 -28.52 -3.16 9.99
CA ALA A 366 -29.39 -2.19 10.63
C ALA A 366 -29.35 -2.29 12.18
N SER A 367 -29.32 -3.51 12.70
CA SER A 367 -29.12 -3.75 14.15
C SER A 367 -27.72 -3.33 14.60
N TRP A 368 -26.68 -3.61 13.78
CA TRP A 368 -25.30 -3.27 14.07
C TRP A 368 -25.11 -1.76 14.23
N ILE A 369 -25.52 -0.96 13.23
CA ILE A 369 -25.38 0.50 13.31
C ILE A 369 -26.22 1.09 14.43
N THR A 370 -27.41 0.54 14.69
CA THR A 370 -28.25 0.98 15.80
C THR A 370 -27.58 0.68 17.15
N ALA A 371 -26.96 -0.49 17.32
CA ALA A 371 -26.23 -0.84 18.53
C ALA A 371 -25.03 0.09 18.74
N SER A 372 -24.25 0.34 17.67
CA SER A 372 -23.05 1.19 17.71
C SER A 372 -23.37 2.65 18.05
N THR A 373 -24.50 3.17 17.57
CA THR A 373 -24.86 4.59 17.70
C THR A 373 -25.84 4.87 18.85
N LYS A 374 -26.44 3.85 19.47
CA LYS A 374 -27.41 4.04 20.60
C LYS A 374 -26.75 4.64 21.85
N TYR A 375 -25.55 4.15 22.18
CA TYR A 375 -24.72 4.65 23.28
C TYR A 375 -23.31 4.92 22.80
N PRO A 376 -23.08 5.98 22.00
CA PRO A 376 -21.82 6.14 21.24
C PRO A 376 -20.59 6.24 22.16
N VAL A 377 -20.69 6.94 23.29
CA VAL A 377 -19.58 7.05 24.25
C VAL A 377 -19.21 5.68 24.84
N LEU A 378 -20.20 4.88 25.23
CA LEU A 378 -19.95 3.53 25.76
C LEU A 378 -19.33 2.63 24.70
N THR A 379 -19.82 2.68 23.46
CA THR A 379 -19.25 1.93 22.33
C THR A 379 -17.79 2.30 22.10
N ILE A 380 -17.47 3.60 22.09
CA ILE A 380 -16.10 4.11 21.93
C ILE A 380 -15.21 3.57 23.05
N VAL A 381 -15.64 3.71 24.31
CA VAL A 381 -14.85 3.24 25.47
C VAL A 381 -14.60 1.74 25.41
N ILE A 382 -15.64 0.94 25.12
CA ILE A 382 -15.49 -0.53 25.02
C ILE A 382 -14.53 -0.93 23.90
N VAL A 383 -14.69 -0.36 22.71
CA VAL A 383 -13.82 -0.71 21.56
C VAL A 383 -12.37 -0.28 21.82
N VAL A 384 -12.16 0.95 22.30
CA VAL A 384 -10.81 1.45 22.62
C VAL A 384 -10.17 0.63 23.73
N ALA A 385 -10.92 0.28 24.79
CA ALA A 385 -10.40 -0.56 25.88
C ALA A 385 -10.08 -1.98 25.41
N ALA A 386 -10.95 -2.59 24.59
CA ALA A 386 -10.73 -3.94 24.07
C ALA A 386 -9.51 -3.99 23.11
N LEU A 387 -9.41 -3.06 22.19
CA LEU A 387 -8.28 -2.99 21.26
C LEU A 387 -6.99 -2.56 21.97
N GLY A 388 -7.08 -1.66 22.97
CA GLY A 388 -5.96 -1.31 23.82
C GLY A 388 -5.43 -2.50 24.62
N ALA A 389 -6.33 -3.31 25.21
CA ALA A 389 -5.95 -4.54 25.91
C ALA A 389 -5.30 -5.56 24.96
N LEU A 390 -5.83 -5.70 23.74
CA LEU A 390 -5.23 -6.57 22.73
C LEU A 390 -3.87 -6.06 22.24
N ALA A 391 -3.61 -4.76 22.32
CA ALA A 391 -2.33 -4.15 21.95
C ALA A 391 -1.25 -4.25 23.06
N LEU A 392 -1.63 -4.48 24.34
CA LEU A 392 -0.67 -4.54 25.46
C LEU A 392 0.48 -5.57 25.25
N PRO A 393 0.21 -6.79 24.76
CA PRO A 393 1.27 -7.78 24.53
C PRO A 393 2.31 -7.35 23.49
N ALA A 394 2.02 -6.36 22.64
CA ALA A 394 2.98 -5.84 21.67
C ALA A 394 4.28 -5.28 22.34
N GLN A 395 4.22 -4.93 23.62
CA GLN A 395 5.39 -4.45 24.37
C GLN A 395 6.43 -5.54 24.63
N SER A 396 6.01 -6.81 24.65
CA SER A 396 6.90 -7.97 24.82
C SER A 396 7.40 -8.55 23.49
N LEU A 397 7.06 -7.92 22.35
CA LEU A 397 7.43 -8.42 21.03
C LEU A 397 8.94 -8.32 20.82
N ARG A 398 9.63 -9.47 20.75
CA ARG A 398 11.06 -9.54 20.43
C ARG A 398 11.25 -9.55 18.92
N LEU A 399 12.17 -8.73 18.45
CA LEU A 399 12.46 -8.56 17.04
C LEU A 399 13.87 -9.07 16.72
N ALA A 400 13.95 -10.08 15.85
CA ALA A 400 15.21 -10.62 15.36
C ALA A 400 15.15 -10.92 13.86
N LEU A 401 16.29 -11.13 13.23
CA LEU A 401 16.33 -11.73 11.90
C LEU A 401 16.26 -13.25 12.03
N PRO A 402 15.74 -13.95 11.01
CA PRO A 402 15.57 -15.40 11.08
C PRO A 402 16.92 -16.11 11.10
N ASP A 403 17.01 -17.13 11.91
CA ASP A 403 18.09 -18.09 11.96
C ASP A 403 17.57 -19.53 11.76
N ALA A 404 18.44 -20.53 11.91
CA ALA A 404 18.06 -21.94 11.82
C ALA A 404 17.08 -22.38 12.93
N GLY A 405 17.11 -21.73 14.09
CA GLY A 405 16.19 -21.98 15.22
C GLY A 405 14.73 -21.59 14.93
N THR A 406 14.50 -20.74 13.93
CA THR A 406 13.14 -20.34 13.53
C THR A 406 12.52 -21.26 12.48
N GLN A 407 13.24 -22.26 11.97
CA GLN A 407 12.74 -23.20 10.96
C GLN A 407 11.80 -24.25 11.53
N HIS A 408 11.08 -24.96 10.65
CA HIS A 408 10.16 -26.03 11.03
C HIS A 408 10.91 -27.16 11.74
N ALA A 409 10.32 -27.67 12.79
CA ALA A 409 10.81 -28.85 13.49
C ALA A 409 11.01 -30.02 12.49
N GLY A 410 12.16 -30.74 12.62
CA GLY A 410 12.51 -31.86 11.74
C GLY A 410 13.25 -31.48 10.45
N THR A 411 13.42 -30.20 10.12
CA THR A 411 14.38 -29.81 9.07
C THR A 411 15.81 -30.03 9.55
N GLY A 412 16.72 -30.44 8.64
CA GLY A 412 18.13 -30.70 9.02
C GLY A 412 18.78 -29.50 9.70
N ALA A 413 18.52 -28.28 9.21
CA ALA A 413 19.06 -27.07 9.82
C ALA A 413 18.53 -26.84 11.26
N ARG A 414 17.23 -27.11 11.50
CA ARG A 414 16.63 -26.98 12.83
C ARG A 414 17.14 -28.06 13.78
N VAL A 415 17.19 -29.32 13.35
CA VAL A 415 17.72 -30.41 14.17
C VAL A 415 19.17 -30.14 14.55
N THR A 416 20.00 -29.68 13.61
CA THR A 416 21.39 -29.28 13.89
C THR A 416 21.47 -28.17 14.94
N TYR A 417 20.62 -27.14 14.79
CA TYR A 417 20.56 -26.03 15.74
C TYR A 417 20.20 -26.49 17.16
N ASP A 418 19.19 -27.34 17.27
CA ASP A 418 18.74 -27.87 18.57
C ASP A 418 19.80 -28.74 19.24
N LEU A 419 20.46 -29.64 18.48
CA LEU A 419 21.55 -30.49 19.00
C LEU A 419 22.77 -29.66 19.43
N VAL A 420 23.13 -28.62 18.68
CA VAL A 420 24.19 -27.68 19.08
C VAL A 420 23.81 -26.98 20.40
N ALA A 421 22.57 -26.48 20.48
CA ALA A 421 22.10 -25.78 21.68
C ALA A 421 22.07 -26.71 22.92
N GLU A 422 21.72 -27.98 22.75
CA GLU A 422 21.61 -28.96 23.81
C GLU A 422 23.00 -29.39 24.35
N HIS A 423 23.96 -29.66 23.46
CA HIS A 423 25.26 -30.26 23.86
C HIS A 423 26.39 -29.24 24.03
N PHE A 424 26.32 -28.08 23.37
CA PHE A 424 27.38 -27.07 23.42
C PHE A 424 26.91 -25.75 24.05
N GLY A 425 25.60 -25.54 24.11
CA GLY A 425 25.00 -24.30 24.57
C GLY A 425 24.47 -23.45 23.41
N ALA A 426 23.45 -22.67 23.71
CA ALA A 426 22.70 -21.90 22.70
C ALA A 426 23.58 -20.91 21.90
N GLY A 427 24.59 -20.34 22.52
CA GLY A 427 25.47 -19.35 21.89
C GLY A 427 26.37 -19.90 20.78
N PHE A 428 26.64 -21.20 20.75
CA PHE A 428 27.39 -21.82 19.66
C PHE A 428 26.67 -21.74 18.31
N ASN A 429 25.37 -21.49 18.31
CA ASN A 429 24.60 -21.24 17.10
C ASN A 429 24.81 -19.85 16.48
N GLY A 430 25.37 -18.91 17.25
CA GLY A 430 25.57 -17.54 16.77
C GLY A 430 26.84 -16.89 17.34
N PRO A 431 28.03 -17.40 17.04
CA PRO A 431 29.26 -16.80 17.52
C PRO A 431 29.45 -15.38 16.99
N LEU A 432 29.98 -14.52 17.85
CA LEU A 432 30.42 -13.18 17.51
C LEU A 432 31.88 -13.26 17.03
N MET A 433 32.27 -12.35 16.15
CA MET A 433 33.62 -12.22 15.66
C MET A 433 34.15 -10.83 15.99
N LEU A 434 35.29 -10.75 16.64
CA LEU A 434 36.02 -9.51 16.82
C LEU A 434 37.20 -9.50 15.86
N THR A 435 37.42 -8.36 15.19
CA THR A 435 38.54 -8.24 14.27
C THR A 435 39.19 -6.86 14.41
N GLY A 436 40.53 -6.83 14.28
CA GLY A 436 41.28 -5.59 14.38
C GLY A 436 42.64 -5.68 13.71
N VAL A 437 43.24 -4.52 13.39
CA VAL A 437 44.54 -4.41 12.76
C VAL A 437 45.63 -4.61 13.84
N ILE A 438 46.50 -5.58 13.62
CA ILE A 438 47.59 -5.96 14.58
C ILE A 438 48.99 -5.72 14.06
N VAL A 439 49.16 -5.01 12.94
CA VAL A 439 50.44 -4.70 12.27
C VAL A 439 51.45 -4.05 13.20
N GLY A 440 51.01 -3.36 14.25
CA GLY A 440 51.91 -2.70 15.24
C GLY A 440 52.47 -3.66 16.31
N SER A 441 52.04 -4.92 16.37
CA SER A 441 52.48 -5.86 17.37
C SER A 441 53.79 -6.55 16.97
N ASN A 442 54.74 -6.62 17.93
CA ASN A 442 55.96 -7.37 17.71
C ASN A 442 55.80 -8.88 17.99
N ASP A 443 54.74 -9.25 18.68
CA ASP A 443 54.40 -10.64 18.99
C ASP A 443 52.87 -10.85 18.85
N PRO A 444 52.40 -11.07 17.61
CA PRO A 444 50.99 -11.24 17.32
C PRO A 444 50.35 -12.44 18.03
N MET A 445 51.10 -13.50 18.29
CA MET A 445 50.56 -14.72 18.95
C MET A 445 50.26 -14.46 20.44
N THR A 446 51.21 -13.87 21.17
CA THR A 446 51.00 -13.51 22.57
C THR A 446 49.90 -12.49 22.73
N LEU A 447 49.85 -11.47 21.84
CA LEU A 447 48.81 -10.48 21.81
C LEU A 447 47.40 -11.12 21.65
N MET A 448 47.24 -12.08 20.76
CA MET A 448 45.97 -12.77 20.55
C MET A 448 45.61 -13.69 21.72
N ALA A 449 46.58 -14.27 22.42
CA ALA A 449 46.35 -15.07 23.61
C ALA A 449 45.90 -14.20 24.81
N ASP A 450 46.53 -13.01 24.98
CA ASP A 450 46.14 -12.09 26.05
C ASP A 450 44.74 -11.54 25.82
N LEU A 451 44.41 -11.16 24.56
CA LEU A 451 43.06 -10.77 24.14
C LEU A 451 42.01 -11.87 24.43
N LYS A 452 42.33 -13.13 24.13
CA LYS A 452 41.48 -14.27 24.46
C LYS A 452 41.17 -14.29 25.96
N THR A 453 42.17 -14.15 26.79
CA THR A 453 42.04 -14.20 28.26
C THR A 453 41.16 -13.10 28.80
N ASP A 454 41.37 -11.87 28.34
CA ASP A 454 40.59 -10.73 28.78
C ASP A 454 39.12 -10.81 28.33
N ILE A 455 38.86 -11.28 27.09
CA ILE A 455 37.51 -11.41 26.54
C ILE A 455 36.77 -12.57 27.23
N GLU A 456 37.44 -13.67 27.55
CA GLU A 456 36.85 -14.79 28.31
C GLU A 456 36.41 -14.40 29.74
N ALA A 457 37.05 -13.38 30.31
CA ALA A 457 36.69 -12.86 31.62
C ALA A 457 35.46 -11.96 31.64
N LEU A 458 34.94 -11.52 30.45
CA LEU A 458 33.78 -10.65 30.35
C LEU A 458 32.49 -11.43 30.68
N PRO A 459 31.53 -10.79 31.36
CA PRO A 459 30.25 -11.41 31.65
C PRO A 459 29.46 -11.65 30.37
N GLY A 460 28.80 -12.82 30.27
CA GLY A 460 28.02 -13.23 29.10
C GLY A 460 28.81 -13.90 27.99
N VAL A 461 30.15 -14.09 28.18
CA VAL A 461 30.99 -14.90 27.29
C VAL A 461 31.02 -16.35 27.83
N ALA A 462 30.57 -17.31 27.02
CA ALA A 462 30.59 -18.71 27.33
C ALA A 462 31.95 -19.36 26.99
N ALA A 463 32.56 -19.00 25.84
CA ALA A 463 33.84 -19.52 25.38
C ALA A 463 34.47 -18.62 24.32
N VAL A 464 35.79 -18.73 24.15
CA VAL A 464 36.56 -18.13 23.04
C VAL A 464 37.32 -19.21 22.29
N PRO A 465 36.66 -20.00 21.40
CA PRO A 465 37.21 -21.16 20.76
C PRO A 465 38.42 -20.87 19.87
N LYS A 466 38.52 -19.65 19.35
CA LYS A 466 39.58 -19.26 18.43
C LYS A 466 40.02 -17.81 18.65
N SER A 467 41.30 -17.61 18.79
CA SER A 467 41.95 -16.29 18.76
C SER A 467 43.27 -16.42 17.97
N THR A 468 43.38 -15.78 16.79
CA THR A 468 44.51 -16.01 15.91
C THR A 468 44.77 -14.82 14.98
N PRO A 469 46.05 -14.52 14.65
CA PRO A 469 46.37 -13.63 13.55
C PRO A 469 46.11 -14.28 12.18
N ASN A 470 45.98 -13.49 11.12
CA ASN A 470 46.02 -13.99 9.76
C ASN A 470 47.44 -14.38 9.37
N ALA A 471 47.59 -15.08 8.23
CA ALA A 471 48.93 -15.58 7.75
C ALA A 471 50.00 -14.49 7.62
N ASP A 472 49.59 -13.26 7.31
CA ASP A 472 50.47 -12.11 7.14
C ASP A 472 50.67 -11.31 8.43
N ALA A 473 50.07 -11.71 9.54
CA ALA A 473 50.08 -11.03 10.85
C ALA A 473 49.64 -9.55 10.77
N THR A 474 48.74 -9.22 9.81
CA THR A 474 48.21 -7.87 9.63
C THR A 474 46.89 -7.64 10.37
N MET A 475 46.12 -8.69 10.56
CA MET A 475 44.82 -8.70 11.22
C MET A 475 44.71 -9.81 12.21
N GLY A 476 44.03 -9.54 13.33
CA GLY A 476 43.62 -10.53 14.32
C GLY A 476 42.13 -10.83 14.22
N VAL A 477 41.74 -12.05 14.55
CA VAL A 477 40.37 -12.47 14.69
C VAL A 477 40.21 -13.23 16.03
N VAL A 478 39.12 -12.85 16.78
CA VAL A 478 38.70 -13.56 17.99
C VAL A 478 37.27 -14.01 17.80
N GLN A 479 37.02 -15.30 17.94
CA GLN A 479 35.66 -15.86 17.93
C GLN A 479 35.15 -15.93 19.36
N VAL A 480 34.04 -15.29 19.64
CA VAL A 480 33.40 -15.21 20.96
C VAL A 480 32.04 -15.90 20.90
N VAL A 481 31.87 -16.89 21.76
CA VAL A 481 30.60 -17.59 21.93
C VAL A 481 29.85 -16.95 23.10
N PRO A 482 28.66 -16.36 22.85
CA PRO A 482 27.83 -15.81 23.93
C PRO A 482 27.19 -16.94 24.77
N GLU A 483 26.79 -16.65 26.01
CA GLU A 483 25.98 -17.57 26.80
C GLU A 483 24.56 -17.75 26.25
N GLY A 484 24.00 -16.67 25.69
CA GLY A 484 22.65 -16.63 25.16
C GLY A 484 22.54 -17.09 23.70
N ALA A 485 21.31 -17.41 23.27
CA ALA A 485 21.00 -17.68 21.87
C ALA A 485 21.23 -16.42 20.97
N PRO A 486 21.42 -16.59 19.67
CA PRO A 486 21.70 -15.46 18.75
C PRO A 486 20.64 -14.34 18.77
N ASP A 487 19.37 -14.70 19.01
CA ASP A 487 18.22 -13.80 19.06
C ASP A 487 17.89 -13.29 20.48
N SER A 488 18.71 -13.65 21.47
CA SER A 488 18.46 -13.27 22.87
C SER A 488 18.91 -11.84 23.17
N GLN A 489 18.25 -11.21 24.14
CA GLN A 489 18.66 -9.91 24.65
C GLN A 489 20.06 -9.96 25.29
N ALA A 490 20.38 -11.05 25.97
CA ALA A 490 21.70 -11.24 26.58
C ALA A 490 22.84 -11.17 25.55
N THR A 491 22.67 -11.77 24.38
CA THR A 491 23.64 -11.67 23.27
C THR A 491 23.75 -10.25 22.71
N ALA A 492 22.61 -9.54 22.60
CA ALA A 492 22.62 -8.14 22.19
C ALA A 492 23.35 -7.25 23.22
N ASP A 493 23.11 -7.49 24.49
CA ASP A 493 23.78 -6.77 25.60
C ASP A 493 25.29 -7.03 25.58
N LEU A 494 25.72 -8.28 25.33
CA LEU A 494 27.15 -8.63 25.18
C LEU A 494 27.79 -7.90 23.99
N VAL A 495 27.09 -7.76 22.84
CA VAL A 495 27.60 -6.96 21.72
C VAL A 495 27.82 -5.51 22.13
N HIS A 496 26.91 -4.92 22.90
CA HIS A 496 27.07 -3.56 23.42
C HIS A 496 28.22 -3.46 24.44
N GLU A 497 28.38 -4.45 25.30
CA GLU A 497 29.48 -4.52 26.28
C GLU A 497 30.85 -4.61 25.59
N LEU A 498 30.98 -5.50 24.61
CA LEU A 498 32.21 -5.64 23.83
C LEU A 498 32.60 -4.33 23.11
N ARG A 499 31.60 -3.60 22.61
CA ARG A 499 31.81 -2.28 22.00
C ARG A 499 32.15 -1.21 23.00
N ALA A 500 31.63 -1.29 24.23
CA ALA A 500 31.95 -0.35 25.30
C ALA A 500 33.42 -0.50 25.78
N HIS A 501 34.02 -1.68 25.67
CA HIS A 501 35.44 -1.94 25.97
C HIS A 501 36.38 -1.57 24.81
N HIS A 502 35.91 -1.01 23.73
CA HIS A 502 36.69 -0.62 22.56
C HIS A 502 37.87 0.27 22.91
N ASP A 503 37.65 1.34 23.69
CA ASP A 503 38.69 2.30 24.06
C ASP A 503 39.70 1.64 25.04
N GLU A 504 39.27 0.76 25.92
CA GLU A 504 40.14 0.01 26.86
C GLU A 504 41.05 -0.94 26.08
N PHE A 505 40.54 -1.70 25.14
CA PHE A 505 41.35 -2.58 24.28
C PHE A 505 42.29 -1.79 23.38
N ALA A 506 41.86 -0.62 22.87
CA ALA A 506 42.70 0.26 22.07
C ALA A 506 43.86 0.83 22.90
N GLU A 507 43.61 1.22 24.17
CA GLU A 507 44.64 1.74 25.06
C GLU A 507 45.63 0.63 25.54
N LYS A 508 45.08 -0.56 25.93
CA LYS A 508 45.87 -1.66 26.47
C LYS A 508 46.70 -2.38 25.39
N TYR A 509 46.12 -2.60 24.22
CA TYR A 509 46.71 -3.45 23.15
C TYR A 509 47.12 -2.68 21.90
N GLY A 510 46.68 -1.42 21.76
CA GLY A 510 46.93 -0.63 20.55
C GLY A 510 46.10 -1.06 19.35
N ILE A 511 44.98 -1.74 19.57
CA ILE A 511 44.14 -2.35 18.52
C ILE A 511 42.76 -1.75 18.58
N ASP A 512 42.29 -1.29 17.43
CA ASP A 512 40.88 -0.94 17.13
C ASP A 512 40.09 -2.22 16.83
N LEU A 513 39.43 -2.79 17.84
CA LEU A 513 38.62 -4.01 17.70
C LEU A 513 37.21 -3.66 17.30
N ALA A 514 36.75 -4.19 16.16
CA ALA A 514 35.37 -4.09 15.70
C ALA A 514 34.63 -5.40 15.94
N VAL A 515 33.39 -5.29 16.46
CA VAL A 515 32.49 -6.44 16.66
C VAL A 515 31.72 -6.72 15.39
N THR A 516 31.82 -7.95 14.89
CA THR A 516 31.22 -8.41 13.64
C THR A 516 30.72 -9.85 13.75
N GLY A 517 30.53 -10.52 12.63
CA GLY A 517 29.85 -11.82 12.54
C GLY A 517 28.38 -11.66 12.16
N ILE A 518 27.74 -12.74 11.71
CA ILE A 518 26.35 -12.72 11.25
C ILE A 518 25.42 -12.24 12.36
N THR A 519 25.63 -12.71 13.59
CA THR A 519 24.83 -12.35 14.79
C THR A 519 24.93 -10.85 15.10
N ALA A 520 26.14 -10.26 15.09
CA ALA A 520 26.30 -8.81 15.33
C ALA A 520 25.67 -7.97 14.21
N VAL A 521 25.76 -8.41 12.96
CA VAL A 521 25.08 -7.76 11.83
C VAL A 521 23.56 -7.83 11.99
N GLN A 522 23.00 -8.94 12.41
CA GLN A 522 21.57 -9.10 12.66
C GLN A 522 21.08 -8.20 13.80
N ILE A 523 21.85 -8.05 14.87
CA ILE A 523 21.56 -7.15 15.99
C ILE A 523 21.56 -5.69 15.50
N ASP A 524 22.57 -5.28 14.73
CA ASP A 524 22.65 -3.92 14.19
C ASP A 524 21.48 -3.60 13.24
N ILE A 525 21.07 -4.58 12.41
CA ILE A 525 19.92 -4.45 11.51
C ILE A 525 18.64 -4.28 12.34
N SER A 526 18.43 -5.13 13.36
CA SER A 526 17.25 -5.08 14.22
C SER A 526 17.18 -3.77 15.01
N ALA A 527 18.29 -3.26 15.51
CA ALA A 527 18.38 -1.98 16.19
C ALA A 527 18.02 -0.81 15.24
N LYS A 528 18.55 -0.82 14.01
CA LYS A 528 18.24 0.21 13.01
C LYS A 528 16.78 0.18 12.55
N LEU A 529 16.22 -1.02 12.40
CA LEU A 529 14.80 -1.20 12.12
C LEU A 529 13.91 -0.68 13.24
N GLY A 530 14.27 -0.97 14.49
CA GLY A 530 13.59 -0.43 15.67
C GLY A 530 13.59 1.12 15.69
N GLN A 531 14.74 1.74 15.40
CA GLN A 531 14.87 3.20 15.30
C GLN A 531 14.02 3.78 14.14
N ALA A 532 13.80 3.05 13.06
CA ALA A 532 13.01 3.51 11.92
C ALA A 532 11.49 3.41 12.15
N LEU A 533 11.01 2.64 13.14
CA LEU A 533 9.58 2.42 13.40
C LEU A 533 8.82 3.72 13.68
N LEU A 534 9.32 4.55 14.57
CA LEU A 534 8.64 5.78 14.97
C LEU A 534 8.61 6.83 13.84
N PRO A 535 9.72 7.15 13.15
CA PRO A 535 9.69 8.05 11.99
C PRO A 535 8.77 7.56 10.88
N PHE A 536 8.79 6.26 10.57
CA PHE A 536 7.91 5.68 9.57
C PHE A 536 6.43 5.74 9.99
N GLY A 537 6.13 5.43 11.25
CA GLY A 537 4.78 5.54 11.79
C GLY A 537 4.23 6.97 11.71
N LEU A 538 5.04 7.97 12.07
CA LEU A 538 4.67 9.38 11.96
C LEU A 538 4.47 9.81 10.51
N PHE A 539 5.30 9.33 9.57
CA PHE A 539 5.12 9.56 8.15
C PHE A 539 3.78 9.00 7.64
N VAL A 540 3.49 7.74 7.97
CA VAL A 540 2.25 7.06 7.54
C VAL A 540 1.02 7.76 8.11
N VAL A 541 1.01 8.08 9.40
CA VAL A 541 -0.10 8.80 10.05
C VAL A 541 -0.26 10.22 9.48
N GLY A 542 0.84 10.94 9.29
CA GLY A 542 0.82 12.28 8.69
C GLY A 542 0.29 12.26 7.26
N LEU A 543 0.71 11.29 6.45
CA LEU A 543 0.20 11.08 5.10
C LEU A 543 -1.31 10.77 5.10
N SER A 544 -1.77 9.90 6.04
CA SER A 544 -3.19 9.61 6.23
C SER A 544 -4.01 10.87 6.47
N VAL A 545 -3.59 11.64 7.48
CA VAL A 545 -4.29 12.87 7.84
C VAL A 545 -4.35 13.84 6.66
N LEU A 546 -3.24 14.01 5.94
CA LEU A 546 -3.19 14.90 4.78
C LEU A 546 -4.13 14.45 3.66
N LEU A 547 -4.05 13.19 3.26
CA LEU A 547 -4.83 12.65 2.14
C LEU A 547 -6.33 12.63 2.45
N LEU A 548 -6.73 12.16 3.63
CA LEU A 548 -8.13 12.15 4.03
C LEU A 548 -8.68 13.57 4.22
N MET A 549 -7.87 14.51 4.68
CA MET A 549 -8.26 15.92 4.79
C MET A 549 -8.56 16.52 3.42
N MET A 550 -7.76 16.15 2.39
CA MET A 550 -7.99 16.59 1.01
C MET A 550 -9.29 15.99 0.43
N VAL A 551 -9.56 14.72 0.71
CA VAL A 551 -10.75 14.01 0.20
C VAL A 551 -12.02 14.46 0.91
N PHE A 552 -12.03 14.43 2.25
CA PHE A 552 -13.24 14.65 3.02
C PHE A 552 -13.48 16.11 3.41
N ARG A 553 -12.51 16.99 3.21
CA ARG A 553 -12.58 18.41 3.62
C ARG A 553 -13.09 18.55 5.05
N SER A 554 -12.56 17.74 5.93
CA SER A 554 -12.86 17.66 7.35
C SER A 554 -11.57 17.52 8.12
N LEU A 555 -11.53 18.06 9.34
CA LEU A 555 -10.39 17.87 10.25
C LEU A 555 -10.60 16.62 11.13
N TRP A 556 -11.83 16.32 11.52
CA TRP A 556 -12.12 15.27 12.49
C TRP A 556 -12.11 13.87 11.89
N VAL A 557 -12.56 13.71 10.64
CA VAL A 557 -12.52 12.41 9.94
C VAL A 557 -11.10 11.87 9.85
N PRO A 558 -10.09 12.63 9.37
CA PRO A 558 -8.71 12.16 9.34
C PRO A 558 -8.12 11.80 10.70
N VAL A 559 -8.42 12.60 11.73
CA VAL A 559 -7.92 12.36 13.09
C VAL A 559 -8.51 11.06 13.67
N THR A 560 -9.80 10.83 13.49
CA THR A 560 -10.45 9.60 13.95
C THR A 560 -9.97 8.36 13.18
N ALA A 561 -9.75 8.50 11.87
CA ALA A 561 -9.19 7.45 11.04
C ALA A 561 -7.75 7.09 11.46
N ALA A 562 -6.90 8.09 11.70
CA ALA A 562 -5.53 7.90 12.16
C ALA A 562 -5.47 7.23 13.55
N ALA A 563 -6.32 7.62 14.48
CA ALA A 563 -6.44 6.98 15.79
C ALA A 563 -6.92 5.53 15.66
N GLY A 564 -7.92 5.27 14.81
CA GLY A 564 -8.39 3.92 14.51
C GLY A 564 -7.32 3.03 13.89
N TYR A 565 -6.56 3.56 12.94
CA TYR A 565 -5.42 2.87 12.35
C TYR A 565 -4.36 2.50 13.40
N ALA A 566 -3.99 3.42 14.28
CA ALA A 566 -3.03 3.15 15.36
C ALA A 566 -3.50 2.02 16.29
N LEU A 567 -4.80 1.98 16.62
CA LEU A 567 -5.40 0.90 17.39
C LEU A 567 -5.37 -0.44 16.63
N SER A 568 -5.65 -0.44 15.32
CA SER A 568 -5.59 -1.64 14.48
C SER A 568 -4.19 -2.21 14.38
N VAL A 569 -3.18 -1.34 14.21
CA VAL A 569 -1.76 -1.74 14.20
C VAL A 569 -1.33 -2.29 15.55
N GLY A 570 -1.68 -1.60 16.65
CA GLY A 570 -1.39 -2.08 18.00
C GLY A 570 -2.01 -3.45 18.28
N ALA A 571 -3.27 -3.65 17.92
CA ALA A 571 -3.96 -4.93 18.04
C ALA A 571 -3.33 -6.04 17.19
N ALA A 572 -2.88 -5.70 15.96
CA ALA A 572 -2.17 -6.64 15.09
C ALA A 572 -0.86 -7.11 15.74
N PHE A 573 -0.05 -6.18 16.24
CA PHE A 573 1.22 -6.51 16.91
C PHE A 573 0.99 -7.28 18.21
N GLY A 574 -0.03 -6.89 19.00
CA GLY A 574 -0.38 -7.61 20.21
C GLY A 574 -0.83 -9.04 19.93
N THR A 575 -1.59 -9.28 18.87
CA THR A 575 -1.98 -10.63 18.46
C THR A 575 -0.78 -11.47 18.01
N VAL A 576 0.14 -10.87 17.25
CA VAL A 576 1.37 -11.56 16.85
C VAL A 576 2.20 -11.93 18.08
N SER A 577 2.37 -11.02 19.05
CA SER A 577 3.06 -11.31 20.31
C SER A 577 2.38 -12.40 21.11
N LEU A 578 1.04 -12.38 21.21
CA LEU A 578 0.29 -13.45 21.93
C LEU A 578 0.55 -14.84 21.34
N VAL A 579 0.66 -14.94 20.00
CA VAL A 579 0.86 -16.23 19.35
C VAL A 579 2.33 -16.65 19.40
N PHE A 580 3.26 -15.79 19.00
CA PHE A 580 4.68 -16.17 18.81
C PHE A 580 5.51 -16.09 20.08
N GLU A 581 5.20 -15.17 21.01
CA GLU A 581 5.92 -15.06 22.28
C GLU A 581 5.25 -15.85 23.41
N HIS A 582 3.91 -15.80 23.46
CA HIS A 582 3.14 -16.39 24.59
C HIS A 582 2.46 -17.71 24.22
N GLY A 583 2.51 -18.16 22.97
CA GLY A 583 1.98 -19.45 22.52
C GLY A 583 0.47 -19.57 22.46
N VAL A 584 -0.27 -18.48 22.60
CA VAL A 584 -1.73 -18.50 22.57
C VAL A 584 -2.24 -18.89 21.19
N GLY A 585 -2.76 -20.10 21.03
CA GLY A 585 -3.24 -20.61 19.73
C GLY A 585 -2.14 -21.07 18.77
N ALA A 586 -0.88 -21.13 19.18
CA ALA A 586 0.26 -21.53 18.37
C ALA A 586 0.05 -22.88 17.66
N GLY A 587 -0.48 -23.89 18.36
CA GLY A 587 -0.75 -25.20 17.79
C GLY A 587 -1.82 -25.20 16.69
N LEU A 588 -2.82 -24.28 16.73
CA LEU A 588 -3.82 -24.13 15.69
C LEU A 588 -3.23 -23.52 14.40
N LEU A 589 -2.18 -22.72 14.57
CA LEU A 589 -1.51 -21.99 13.49
C LEU A 589 -0.22 -22.67 13.02
N ASN A 590 0.03 -23.89 13.52
CA ASN A 590 1.24 -24.67 13.20
C ASN A 590 2.54 -23.89 13.46
N VAL A 591 2.61 -23.22 14.63
CA VAL A 591 3.81 -22.53 15.14
C VAL A 591 4.49 -23.47 16.13
N ASP A 592 5.63 -24.04 15.74
CA ASP A 592 6.27 -25.15 16.46
C ASP A 592 7.19 -24.68 17.59
N ALA A 593 7.77 -23.50 17.46
CA ALA A 593 8.69 -22.93 18.44
C ALA A 593 8.04 -21.74 19.17
N VAL A 594 7.90 -21.83 20.49
CA VAL A 594 7.44 -20.75 21.36
C VAL A 594 8.26 -20.81 22.66
N PRO A 595 8.81 -19.67 23.12
CA PRO A 595 8.79 -18.32 22.56
C PRO A 595 9.68 -18.19 21.32
N GLN A 596 9.22 -17.45 20.30
CA GLN A 596 9.94 -17.22 19.06
C GLN A 596 10.00 -15.71 18.76
N ALA A 597 11.20 -15.19 18.49
CA ALA A 597 11.35 -13.82 18.02
C ALA A 597 10.70 -13.64 16.64
N VAL A 598 10.15 -12.46 16.41
CA VAL A 598 9.47 -12.09 15.17
C VAL A 598 10.41 -11.29 14.28
N LEU A 599 10.22 -11.41 12.97
CA LEU A 599 11.02 -10.67 11.99
C LEU A 599 11.10 -9.17 12.29
N SER A 600 12.31 -8.65 12.42
CA SER A 600 12.57 -7.25 12.78
C SER A 600 11.93 -6.24 11.82
N PHE A 601 11.75 -6.57 10.55
CA PHE A 601 11.09 -5.70 9.57
C PHE A 601 9.57 -5.89 9.48
N MET A 602 9.00 -6.92 10.12
CA MET A 602 7.56 -7.20 10.12
C MET A 602 6.73 -5.97 10.56
N PRO A 603 7.07 -5.25 11.65
CA PRO A 603 6.27 -4.11 12.09
C PRO A 603 6.17 -3.02 11.02
N ILE A 604 7.28 -2.64 10.41
CA ILE A 604 7.32 -1.59 9.38
C ILE A 604 6.52 -1.99 8.15
N VAL A 605 6.69 -3.23 7.68
CA VAL A 605 5.95 -3.76 6.53
C VAL A 605 4.46 -3.83 6.81
N THR A 606 4.08 -4.39 7.97
CA THR A 606 2.67 -4.52 8.38
C THR A 606 2.02 -3.14 8.50
N MET A 607 2.69 -2.15 9.10
CA MET A 607 2.20 -0.77 9.18
C MET A 607 1.96 -0.19 7.78
N GLY A 608 2.92 -0.31 6.86
CA GLY A 608 2.79 0.23 5.51
C GLY A 608 1.66 -0.39 4.71
N VAL A 609 1.52 -1.71 4.80
CA VAL A 609 0.47 -2.48 4.11
C VAL A 609 -0.90 -2.21 4.71
N LEU A 610 -1.05 -2.31 6.04
CA LEU A 610 -2.31 -2.03 6.73
C LEU A 610 -2.79 -0.60 6.48
N PHE A 611 -1.86 0.37 6.42
CA PHE A 611 -2.22 1.74 6.07
C PHE A 611 -2.92 1.81 4.71
N GLY A 612 -2.30 1.20 3.69
CA GLY A 612 -2.87 1.20 2.35
C GLY A 612 -4.26 0.57 2.31
N LEU A 613 -4.38 -0.65 2.85
CA LEU A 613 -5.66 -1.37 2.90
C LEU A 613 -6.71 -0.67 3.76
N ALA A 614 -6.27 -0.06 4.86
CA ALA A 614 -7.13 0.69 5.74
C ALA A 614 -7.72 1.93 5.04
N MET A 615 -6.93 2.68 4.29
CA MET A 615 -7.39 3.89 3.60
C MET A 615 -8.51 3.64 2.60
N ASP A 616 -8.47 2.53 1.89
CA ASP A 616 -9.42 2.19 0.83
C ASP A 616 -10.86 2.09 1.39
N TYR A 617 -11.03 1.40 2.51
CA TYR A 617 -12.35 1.25 3.13
C TYR A 617 -12.84 2.51 3.81
N GLU A 618 -11.94 3.33 4.38
CA GLU A 618 -12.29 4.62 4.96
C GLU A 618 -12.89 5.53 3.89
N VAL A 619 -12.22 5.62 2.75
CA VAL A 619 -12.69 6.43 1.63
C VAL A 619 -14.08 5.95 1.19
N PHE A 620 -14.29 4.64 1.05
CA PHE A 620 -15.56 4.09 0.60
C PHE A 620 -16.72 4.33 1.58
N LEU A 621 -16.48 4.07 2.88
CA LEU A 621 -17.52 4.15 3.90
C LEU A 621 -17.89 5.60 4.21
N VAL A 622 -16.87 6.44 4.43
CA VAL A 622 -17.07 7.84 4.85
C VAL A 622 -17.49 8.72 3.67
N ALA A 623 -17.06 8.41 2.43
CA ALA A 623 -17.53 9.13 1.25
C ALA A 623 -19.05 9.03 1.11
N ARG A 624 -19.62 7.84 1.28
CA ARG A 624 -21.08 7.66 1.26
C ARG A 624 -21.81 8.41 2.37
N MET A 625 -21.23 8.43 3.58
CA MET A 625 -21.80 9.22 4.69
C MET A 625 -21.78 10.72 4.38
N ARG A 626 -20.70 11.19 3.73
CA ARG A 626 -20.55 12.59 3.32
C ARG A 626 -21.50 12.95 2.18
N GLU A 627 -21.65 12.09 1.18
CA GLU A 627 -22.58 12.26 0.07
C GLU A 627 -24.02 12.51 0.61
N GLU A 628 -24.47 11.64 1.53
CA GLU A 628 -25.78 11.78 2.18
C GLU A 628 -25.87 13.06 3.01
N TYR A 629 -24.80 13.45 3.71
CA TYR A 629 -24.79 14.70 4.48
C TYR A 629 -24.91 15.95 3.59
N VAL A 630 -24.23 15.96 2.46
CA VAL A 630 -24.28 17.08 1.50
C VAL A 630 -25.69 17.22 0.89
N HIS A 631 -26.42 16.10 0.70
CA HIS A 631 -27.75 16.12 0.10
C HIS A 631 -28.86 16.46 1.12
N GLU A 632 -28.81 15.90 2.34
CA GLU A 632 -29.90 16.01 3.31
C GLU A 632 -29.64 16.99 4.46
N GLY A 633 -28.39 17.35 4.75
CA GLY A 633 -27.99 18.26 5.81
C GLY A 633 -28.05 17.68 7.24
N ASP A 634 -28.59 16.46 7.44
CA ASP A 634 -28.64 15.79 8.75
C ASP A 634 -27.44 14.82 8.90
N ALA A 635 -26.45 15.23 9.71
CA ALA A 635 -25.24 14.46 9.94
C ALA A 635 -25.50 13.07 10.58
N ARG A 636 -26.46 12.93 11.46
CA ARG A 636 -26.76 11.66 12.14
C ARG A 636 -27.47 10.68 11.22
N ARG A 637 -28.39 11.15 10.42
CA ARG A 637 -29.08 10.36 9.40
C ARG A 637 -28.10 9.93 8.31
N ALA A 638 -27.24 10.83 7.85
CA ALA A 638 -26.21 10.57 6.86
C ALA A 638 -25.26 9.43 7.29
N VAL A 639 -24.81 9.40 8.55
CA VAL A 639 -24.00 8.30 9.08
C VAL A 639 -24.75 6.97 8.98
N ARG A 640 -26.03 6.93 9.32
CA ARG A 640 -26.83 5.71 9.29
C ARG A 640 -27.10 5.21 7.87
N VAL A 641 -27.51 6.10 6.97
CA VAL A 641 -27.85 5.74 5.57
C VAL A 641 -26.60 5.36 4.81
N GLY A 642 -25.52 6.16 4.93
CA GLY A 642 -24.25 5.88 4.30
C GLY A 642 -23.62 4.56 4.78
N PHE A 643 -23.75 4.22 6.07
CA PHE A 643 -23.35 2.91 6.59
C PHE A 643 -24.13 1.76 5.96
N LEU A 644 -25.46 1.85 5.91
CA LEU A 644 -26.30 0.77 5.38
C LEU A 644 -26.07 0.52 3.88
N SER A 645 -25.75 1.56 3.12
CA SER A 645 -25.45 1.43 1.70
C SER A 645 -24.09 0.76 1.42
N SER A 646 -23.10 0.92 2.31
CA SER A 646 -21.70 0.49 2.10
C SER A 646 -21.31 -0.76 2.88
N SER A 647 -21.93 -1.03 4.05
CA SER A 647 -21.51 -2.05 5.01
C SER A 647 -21.38 -3.46 4.45
N LYS A 648 -22.30 -3.87 3.55
CA LYS A 648 -22.25 -5.19 2.92
C LYS A 648 -20.98 -5.38 2.06
N VAL A 649 -20.58 -4.35 1.36
CA VAL A 649 -19.40 -4.36 0.47
C VAL A 649 -18.14 -4.40 1.30
N VAL A 650 -18.04 -3.53 2.32
CA VAL A 650 -16.91 -3.48 3.24
C VAL A 650 -16.73 -4.79 3.99
N ALA A 651 -17.81 -5.38 4.51
CA ALA A 651 -17.74 -6.66 5.22
C ALA A 651 -17.30 -7.82 4.30
N ALA A 652 -17.78 -7.85 3.05
CA ALA A 652 -17.38 -8.88 2.10
C ALA A 652 -15.90 -8.75 1.72
N ALA A 653 -15.44 -7.55 1.41
CA ALA A 653 -14.07 -7.27 1.05
C ALA A 653 -13.11 -7.58 2.21
N ALA A 654 -13.46 -7.18 3.44
CA ALA A 654 -12.67 -7.51 4.63
C ALA A 654 -12.60 -9.02 4.89
N ALA A 655 -13.71 -9.74 4.72
CA ALA A 655 -13.73 -11.20 4.87
C ALA A 655 -12.86 -11.91 3.82
N ILE A 656 -12.82 -11.41 2.58
CA ILE A 656 -11.97 -11.94 1.52
C ILE A 656 -10.50 -11.72 1.87
N MET A 657 -10.12 -10.49 2.23
CA MET A 657 -8.72 -10.19 2.56
C MET A 657 -8.25 -10.93 3.81
N PHE A 658 -9.10 -10.98 4.86
CA PHE A 658 -8.80 -11.81 6.03
C PHE A 658 -8.54 -13.26 5.62
N SER A 659 -9.39 -13.84 4.77
CA SER A 659 -9.26 -15.22 4.31
C SER A 659 -7.99 -15.46 3.50
N VAL A 660 -7.60 -14.49 2.67
CA VAL A 660 -6.36 -14.55 1.90
C VAL A 660 -5.16 -14.52 2.84
N PHE A 661 -5.08 -13.55 3.76
CA PHE A 661 -3.92 -13.44 4.65
C PHE A 661 -3.82 -14.60 5.66
N ILE A 662 -4.93 -15.00 6.29
CA ILE A 662 -4.92 -16.07 7.30
C ILE A 662 -4.51 -17.42 6.69
N ALA A 663 -4.75 -17.65 5.40
CA ALA A 663 -4.37 -18.88 4.72
C ALA A 663 -2.85 -19.07 4.62
N PHE A 664 -2.06 -18.00 4.66
CA PHE A 664 -0.60 -18.07 4.69
C PHE A 664 -0.02 -18.43 6.06
N VAL A 665 -0.84 -18.43 7.13
CA VAL A 665 -0.33 -18.68 8.49
C VAL A 665 -0.03 -20.16 8.74
N PRO A 666 -0.94 -21.14 8.49
CA PRO A 666 -0.71 -22.53 8.90
C PRO A 666 0.41 -23.25 8.16
N ALA A 667 0.62 -22.93 6.90
CA ALA A 667 1.59 -23.61 6.03
C ALA A 667 2.61 -22.68 5.37
N GLY A 668 2.53 -21.37 5.66
CA GLY A 668 3.52 -20.41 5.19
C GLY A 668 4.90 -20.71 5.78
N GLU A 669 5.95 -20.20 5.12
CA GLU A 669 7.27 -20.14 5.72
C GLU A 669 7.22 -19.38 7.04
N THR A 670 8.03 -19.81 7.99
CA THR A 670 8.10 -19.26 9.34
C THR A 670 8.30 -17.72 9.33
N MET A 671 9.03 -17.21 8.35
CA MET A 671 9.23 -15.77 8.16
C MET A 671 7.96 -14.99 7.81
N ILE A 672 7.01 -15.58 7.09
CA ILE A 672 5.81 -14.90 6.59
C ILE A 672 4.64 -15.02 7.56
N LYS A 673 4.60 -16.08 8.36
CA LYS A 673 3.51 -16.31 9.33
C LYS A 673 3.20 -15.08 10.20
N PRO A 674 4.17 -14.38 10.83
CA PRO A 674 3.89 -13.21 11.65
C PRO A 674 3.31 -12.04 10.84
N ILE A 675 3.81 -11.82 9.61
CA ILE A 675 3.31 -10.78 8.72
C ILE A 675 1.88 -11.09 8.30
N ALA A 676 1.61 -12.33 7.88
CA ALA A 676 0.29 -12.77 7.46
C ALA A 676 -0.74 -12.69 8.58
N LEU A 677 -0.38 -13.13 9.80
CA LEU A 677 -1.22 -13.03 10.99
C LEU A 677 -1.49 -11.57 11.37
N GLY A 678 -0.45 -10.74 11.37
CA GLY A 678 -0.57 -9.31 11.65
C GLY A 678 -1.51 -8.61 10.65
N LEU A 679 -1.37 -8.90 9.35
CA LEU A 679 -2.25 -8.36 8.31
C LEU A 679 -3.68 -8.88 8.44
N ALA A 680 -3.87 -10.18 8.65
CA ALA A 680 -5.20 -10.77 8.84
C ALA A 680 -5.92 -10.13 10.04
N THR A 681 -5.26 -10.07 11.19
CA THR A 681 -5.81 -9.46 12.41
C THR A 681 -6.06 -7.96 12.20
N GLY A 682 -5.08 -7.25 11.63
CA GLY A 682 -5.18 -5.82 11.38
C GLY A 682 -6.36 -5.48 10.49
N VAL A 683 -6.56 -6.20 9.39
CA VAL A 683 -7.71 -6.01 8.48
C VAL A 683 -9.04 -6.34 9.17
N ALA A 684 -9.12 -7.44 9.94
CA ALA A 684 -10.33 -7.80 10.65
C ALA A 684 -10.70 -6.76 11.72
N VAL A 685 -9.72 -6.31 12.52
CA VAL A 685 -9.90 -5.28 13.55
C VAL A 685 -10.30 -3.96 12.90
N ASP A 686 -9.57 -3.54 11.86
CA ASP A 686 -9.83 -2.28 11.17
C ASP A 686 -11.25 -2.25 10.56
N ALA A 687 -11.64 -3.28 9.82
CA ALA A 687 -12.93 -3.30 9.15
C ALA A 687 -14.10 -3.39 10.13
N PHE A 688 -14.08 -4.33 11.08
CA PHE A 688 -15.25 -4.61 11.91
C PHE A 688 -15.31 -3.75 13.16
N PHE A 689 -14.19 -3.57 13.88
CA PHE A 689 -14.20 -2.83 15.14
C PHE A 689 -13.96 -1.33 14.93
N VAL A 690 -13.03 -0.95 14.05
CA VAL A 690 -12.74 0.46 13.84
C VAL A 690 -13.79 1.06 12.90
N ARG A 691 -13.93 0.57 11.67
CA ARG A 691 -14.75 1.24 10.64
C ARG A 691 -16.24 0.99 10.78
N MET A 692 -16.63 -0.23 11.07
CA MET A 692 -18.06 -0.56 11.18
C MET A 692 -18.62 -0.26 12.56
N THR A 693 -17.79 0.00 13.59
CA THR A 693 -18.27 0.24 14.96
C THR A 693 -17.77 1.58 15.51
N LEU A 694 -16.46 1.80 15.61
CA LEU A 694 -15.87 2.99 16.24
C LEU A 694 -16.15 4.27 15.44
N ILE A 695 -15.83 4.28 14.14
CA ILE A 695 -15.97 5.45 13.26
C ILE A 695 -17.43 5.94 13.22
N PRO A 696 -18.45 5.09 12.95
CA PRO A 696 -19.84 5.53 13.00
C PRO A 696 -20.26 6.08 14.37
N ALA A 697 -19.80 5.49 15.46
CA ALA A 697 -20.10 5.98 16.82
C ALA A 697 -19.50 7.37 17.06
N VAL A 698 -18.24 7.59 16.64
CA VAL A 698 -17.56 8.89 16.78
C VAL A 698 -18.21 9.95 15.89
N LEU A 699 -18.48 9.65 14.62
CA LEU A 699 -19.13 10.58 13.70
C LEU A 699 -20.54 10.93 14.14
N HIS A 700 -21.30 9.96 14.67
CA HIS A 700 -22.62 10.19 15.24
C HIS A 700 -22.56 11.11 16.48
N LEU A 701 -21.53 10.96 17.33
CA LEU A 701 -21.31 11.79 18.52
C LEU A 701 -20.92 13.23 18.14
N LEU A 702 -20.04 13.39 17.17
CA LEU A 702 -19.57 14.70 16.68
C LEU A 702 -20.65 15.45 15.89
N GLY A 703 -21.58 14.74 15.24
CA GLY A 703 -22.64 15.33 14.42
C GLY A 703 -22.10 16.25 13.33
N GLU A 704 -22.59 17.47 13.22
CA GLU A 704 -22.17 18.45 12.21
C GLU A 704 -20.68 18.84 12.31
N ARG A 705 -20.10 18.79 13.53
CA ARG A 705 -18.68 19.09 13.73
C ARG A 705 -17.77 18.11 12.98
N ALA A 706 -18.24 16.88 12.76
CA ALA A 706 -17.49 15.88 12.00
C ALA A 706 -17.11 16.36 10.58
N TRP A 707 -17.96 17.22 9.99
CA TRP A 707 -17.82 17.70 8.61
C TRP A 707 -17.26 19.12 8.52
N SER A 708 -16.79 19.69 9.64
CA SER A 708 -16.28 21.07 9.69
C SER A 708 -14.82 21.15 9.28
N MET A 709 -14.48 22.18 8.50
CA MET A 709 -13.10 22.52 8.13
C MET A 709 -12.84 24.04 8.33
N PRO A 710 -11.70 24.43 8.89
CA PRO A 710 -11.32 25.83 9.00
C PRO A 710 -11.21 26.51 7.61
N ARG A 711 -11.83 27.67 7.43
CA ARG A 711 -11.90 28.40 6.15
C ARG A 711 -10.53 28.69 5.51
N TRP A 712 -9.49 28.92 6.32
CA TRP A 712 -8.14 29.19 5.81
C TRP A 712 -7.50 27.95 5.16
N LEU A 713 -7.80 26.76 5.70
CA LEU A 713 -7.28 25.49 5.21
C LEU A 713 -8.07 25.04 3.98
N ASP A 714 -9.38 25.25 4.01
CA ASP A 714 -10.30 24.91 2.92
C ASP A 714 -9.94 25.63 1.60
N LYS A 715 -9.45 26.89 1.68
CA LYS A 715 -9.00 27.66 0.50
C LYS A 715 -7.67 27.19 -0.10
N ARG A 716 -6.83 26.47 0.66
CA ARG A 716 -5.49 26.03 0.22
C ARG A 716 -5.48 24.60 -0.33
N LEU A 717 -6.45 23.77 0.05
CA LEU A 717 -6.50 22.39 -0.37
C LEU A 717 -7.12 22.24 -1.78
N PRO A 718 -6.51 21.42 -2.64
CA PRO A 718 -7.10 21.13 -3.96
C PRO A 718 -8.42 20.36 -3.80
N HIS A 719 -9.31 20.49 -4.79
CA HIS A 719 -10.54 19.71 -4.86
C HIS A 719 -10.27 18.40 -5.62
N PHE A 720 -10.48 17.28 -4.97
CA PHE A 720 -10.46 15.96 -5.57
C PHE A 720 -11.88 15.39 -5.61
N ASP A 721 -12.42 15.18 -6.80
CA ASP A 721 -13.67 14.44 -7.02
C ASP A 721 -13.36 12.94 -7.08
N VAL A 722 -13.29 12.29 -5.93
CA VAL A 722 -13.02 10.84 -5.82
C VAL A 722 -14.26 10.03 -6.17
N GLU A 723 -15.44 10.61 -6.03
CA GLU A 723 -16.74 9.94 -6.23
C GLU A 723 -17.24 10.01 -7.67
N GLY A 724 -16.65 10.89 -8.50
CA GLY A 724 -17.08 11.13 -9.87
C GLY A 724 -18.43 11.84 -9.97
N SER A 725 -18.81 12.62 -8.94
CA SER A 725 -20.05 13.41 -8.90
C SER A 725 -20.13 14.38 -10.08
N GLY A 726 -19.01 15.00 -10.41
CA GLY A 726 -18.92 15.85 -11.59
C GLY A 726 -19.24 15.13 -12.91
N LEU A 727 -18.79 13.88 -13.05
CA LEU A 727 -19.12 13.07 -14.22
C LEU A 727 -20.58 12.61 -14.21
N ALA A 728 -21.14 12.30 -13.03
CA ALA A 728 -22.55 11.94 -12.90
C ALA A 728 -23.44 13.11 -13.32
N ASP A 729 -23.10 14.34 -12.93
CA ASP A 729 -23.79 15.56 -13.36
C ASP A 729 -23.62 15.81 -14.87
N GLU A 730 -22.42 15.63 -15.42
CA GLU A 730 -22.16 15.76 -16.86
C GLU A 730 -23.01 14.75 -17.65
N LEU A 731 -23.12 13.51 -17.21
CA LEU A 731 -23.91 12.47 -17.88
C LEU A 731 -25.42 12.67 -17.69
N ARG A 732 -25.86 13.09 -16.48
CA ARG A 732 -27.27 13.41 -16.22
C ARG A 732 -27.73 14.57 -17.11
N LEU A 733 -26.88 15.54 -17.33
CA LEU A 733 -27.15 16.74 -18.11
C LEU A 733 -26.70 16.62 -19.58
N ALA A 734 -26.22 15.46 -20.03
CA ALA A 734 -25.79 15.25 -21.40
C ALA A 734 -26.91 15.55 -22.39
N ASP A 735 -28.11 15.01 -22.12
CA ASP A 735 -29.31 15.17 -22.96
C ASP A 735 -30.24 16.30 -22.46
N TRP A 736 -29.85 17.07 -21.47
CA TRP A 736 -30.59 18.21 -20.96
C TRP A 736 -30.26 19.45 -21.82
N PRO A 737 -31.26 20.30 -22.14
CA PRO A 737 -32.65 20.36 -21.68
C PRO A 737 -33.63 19.44 -22.42
N SER A 738 -33.29 18.90 -23.55
CA SER A 738 -33.99 17.84 -24.29
C SER A 738 -33.00 17.12 -25.22
N PRO A 739 -33.21 15.84 -25.55
CA PRO A 739 -32.34 15.13 -26.49
C PRO A 739 -32.27 15.83 -27.83
N GLY A 740 -31.05 16.12 -28.30
CA GLY A 740 -30.83 16.82 -29.58
C GLY A 740 -31.09 18.32 -29.57
N ALA A 741 -31.19 18.97 -28.41
CA ALA A 741 -31.29 20.42 -28.31
C ALA A 741 -29.97 21.09 -28.77
N ASP A 742 -30.04 21.98 -29.72
CA ASP A 742 -28.89 22.74 -30.27
C ASP A 742 -28.63 24.05 -29.48
N ASP A 743 -29.17 24.16 -28.25
CA ASP A 743 -28.99 25.34 -27.41
C ASP A 743 -27.50 25.51 -27.05
N VAL A 744 -26.95 26.68 -27.32
CA VAL A 744 -25.57 27.05 -26.92
C VAL A 744 -25.54 27.47 -25.44
N ILE A 745 -26.61 28.13 -24.96
CA ILE A 745 -26.79 28.47 -23.56
C ILE A 745 -28.10 27.84 -23.07
N SER A 746 -28.04 27.01 -22.04
CA SER A 746 -29.20 26.50 -21.32
C SER A 746 -29.00 26.79 -19.83
N ALA A 747 -29.90 27.57 -19.28
CA ALA A 747 -29.91 27.97 -17.87
C ALA A 747 -31.29 27.69 -17.28
N LEU A 748 -31.32 27.11 -16.06
CA LEU A 748 -32.55 26.83 -15.32
C LEU A 748 -32.38 27.20 -13.85
N ASP A 749 -33.22 28.12 -13.37
CA ASP A 749 -33.34 28.57 -11.99
C ASP A 749 -31.98 28.91 -11.33
N LEU A 750 -31.12 29.66 -12.05
CA LEU A 750 -29.84 30.06 -11.56
C LEU A 750 -29.95 31.00 -10.35
N ARG A 751 -29.15 30.72 -9.32
CA ARG A 751 -29.04 31.55 -8.10
C ARG A 751 -27.59 31.74 -7.72
N LEU A 752 -27.27 32.94 -7.26
CA LEU A 752 -25.98 33.29 -6.67
C LEU A 752 -26.22 34.20 -5.47
N ASP A 753 -25.68 33.82 -4.32
CA ASP A 753 -25.83 34.56 -3.07
C ASP A 753 -24.55 35.35 -2.72
N THR A 754 -24.67 36.39 -1.90
CA THR A 754 -23.54 37.07 -1.26
C THR A 754 -22.99 36.20 -0.13
N PRO A 755 -21.75 36.47 0.38
CA PRO A 755 -21.19 35.75 1.54
C PRO A 755 -22.08 35.82 2.80
N ASP A 756 -22.99 36.78 2.86
CA ASP A 756 -23.96 36.99 3.96
C ASP A 756 -25.28 36.27 3.72
N GLY A 757 -25.40 35.45 2.66
CA GLY A 757 -26.58 34.64 2.35
C GLY A 757 -27.71 35.38 1.60
N ASN A 758 -27.51 36.63 1.20
CA ASN A 758 -28.52 37.36 0.44
C ASN A 758 -28.34 37.11 -1.08
N PRO A 759 -29.43 36.88 -1.86
CA PRO A 759 -29.30 36.60 -3.29
C PRO A 759 -28.75 37.80 -4.06
N LEU A 760 -27.68 37.58 -4.82
CA LEU A 760 -27.23 38.53 -5.86
C LEU A 760 -28.17 38.52 -7.05
N PHE A 761 -28.63 37.34 -7.43
CA PHE A 761 -29.74 37.08 -8.32
C PHE A 761 -30.35 35.70 -8.01
N ALA A 762 -31.64 35.50 -8.37
CA ALA A 762 -32.29 34.20 -8.24
C ALA A 762 -33.34 34.01 -9.34
N GLY A 763 -33.65 32.76 -9.69
CA GLY A 763 -34.70 32.41 -10.63
C GLY A 763 -34.36 32.70 -12.10
N VAL A 764 -33.08 32.83 -12.49
CA VAL A 764 -32.69 33.13 -13.87
C VAL A 764 -32.77 31.87 -14.71
N SER A 765 -33.66 31.87 -15.70
CA SER A 765 -33.81 30.77 -16.66
C SER A 765 -33.82 31.32 -18.10
N ALA A 766 -33.04 30.69 -18.95
CA ALA A 766 -32.91 31.12 -20.36
C ALA A 766 -32.45 29.94 -21.24
N ARG A 767 -32.88 29.94 -22.50
CA ARG A 767 -32.40 29.04 -23.57
C ARG A 767 -32.06 29.84 -24.80
N VAL A 768 -30.85 29.67 -25.33
CA VAL A 768 -30.38 30.42 -26.48
C VAL A 768 -29.67 29.46 -27.44
N GLY A 769 -30.20 29.40 -28.67
CA GLY A 769 -29.61 28.61 -29.75
C GLY A 769 -28.47 29.36 -30.47
N PRO A 770 -27.83 28.74 -31.47
CA PRO A 770 -26.81 29.37 -32.31
C PRO A 770 -27.30 30.68 -32.94
N GLY A 771 -26.43 31.68 -32.94
CA GLY A 771 -26.76 33.01 -33.45
C GLY A 771 -27.76 33.83 -32.63
N GLY A 772 -28.25 33.30 -31.51
CA GLY A 772 -29.19 33.97 -30.62
C GLY A 772 -28.60 35.08 -29.78
N THR A 773 -29.47 35.88 -29.14
CA THR A 773 -29.08 36.91 -28.16
C THR A 773 -29.73 36.66 -26.83
N LEU A 774 -28.95 36.68 -25.72
CA LEU A 774 -29.46 36.76 -24.36
C LEU A 774 -29.30 38.18 -23.82
N LEU A 775 -30.41 38.83 -23.58
CA LEU A 775 -30.43 40.16 -22.98
C LEU A 775 -30.73 40.02 -21.48
N VAL A 776 -29.83 40.50 -20.65
CA VAL A 776 -30.01 40.59 -19.19
C VAL A 776 -30.29 42.04 -18.83
N ALA A 777 -31.60 42.36 -18.66
CA ALA A 777 -32.05 43.69 -18.33
C ALA A 777 -32.31 43.86 -16.85
N GLY A 778 -32.12 45.05 -16.30
CA GLY A 778 -32.43 45.36 -14.90
C GLY A 778 -31.73 46.62 -14.39
N PRO A 779 -32.23 47.23 -13.32
CA PRO A 779 -31.67 48.46 -12.76
C PRO A 779 -30.23 48.29 -12.24
N HIS A 780 -29.56 49.37 -11.94
CA HIS A 780 -28.23 49.30 -11.32
C HIS A 780 -28.27 48.48 -10.02
N ARG A 781 -27.27 47.64 -9.80
CA ARG A 781 -27.16 46.71 -8.65
C ARG A 781 -28.18 45.55 -8.64
N SER A 782 -28.92 45.30 -9.70
CA SER A 782 -29.82 44.14 -9.78
C SER A 782 -29.12 42.80 -9.90
N GLY A 783 -27.78 42.76 -10.09
CA GLY A 783 -27.00 41.52 -10.25
C GLY A 783 -26.70 41.17 -11.71
N ARG A 784 -26.96 42.04 -12.70
CA ARG A 784 -26.67 41.80 -14.14
C ARG A 784 -25.27 41.24 -14.39
N THR A 785 -24.23 41.98 -13.98
CA THR A 785 -22.83 41.57 -14.11
C THR A 785 -22.58 40.19 -13.43
N ALA A 786 -23.24 39.90 -12.30
CA ALA A 786 -23.10 38.62 -11.60
C ALA A 786 -23.66 37.47 -12.45
N VAL A 787 -24.81 37.65 -13.12
CA VAL A 787 -25.36 36.68 -14.08
C VAL A 787 -24.39 36.46 -15.25
N LEU A 788 -23.84 37.51 -15.81
CA LEU A 788 -22.88 37.42 -16.92
C LEU A 788 -21.60 36.69 -16.52
N LEU A 789 -21.09 36.96 -15.31
CA LEU A 789 -19.94 36.26 -14.79
C LEU A 789 -20.23 34.78 -14.52
N ALA A 790 -21.42 34.43 -14.08
CA ALA A 790 -21.84 33.03 -13.91
C ALA A 790 -21.90 32.30 -15.27
N LEU A 791 -22.52 32.93 -16.28
CA LEU A 791 -22.60 32.39 -17.64
C LEU A 791 -21.21 32.20 -18.27
N ALA A 792 -20.27 33.12 -17.97
CA ALA A 792 -18.87 33.00 -18.40
C ALA A 792 -18.01 32.02 -17.56
N GLY A 793 -18.59 31.28 -16.64
CA GLY A 793 -17.84 30.35 -15.74
C GLY A 793 -16.87 31.05 -14.78
N ARG A 794 -17.06 32.37 -14.53
CA ARG A 794 -16.20 33.20 -13.66
C ARG A 794 -16.80 33.44 -12.28
N ALA A 795 -18.07 33.07 -12.05
CA ALA A 795 -18.72 33.00 -10.74
C ALA A 795 -19.29 31.61 -10.51
N HIS A 796 -19.23 31.14 -9.27
CA HIS A 796 -19.78 29.84 -8.88
C HIS A 796 -21.23 30.00 -8.44
N LEU A 797 -22.14 29.22 -9.01
CA LEU A 797 -23.57 29.24 -8.68
C LEU A 797 -23.84 28.49 -7.36
N ASP A 798 -24.71 29.03 -6.51
CA ASP A 798 -25.16 28.36 -5.30
C ASP A 798 -26.26 27.35 -5.59
N SER A 799 -27.13 27.61 -6.60
CA SER A 799 -28.10 26.62 -7.09
C SER A 799 -28.47 26.91 -8.56
N GLY A 800 -29.19 25.95 -9.18
CA GLY A 800 -29.59 25.97 -10.57
C GLY A 800 -28.67 25.19 -11.51
N THR A 801 -29.14 25.01 -12.76
CA THR A 801 -28.41 24.23 -13.77
C THR A 801 -28.00 25.14 -14.93
N LEU A 802 -26.71 25.11 -15.30
CA LEU A 802 -26.17 25.92 -16.41
C LEU A 802 -25.31 25.04 -17.32
N LYS A 803 -25.57 25.10 -18.61
CA LYS A 803 -24.82 24.50 -19.70
C LYS A 803 -24.49 25.56 -20.74
N VAL A 804 -23.21 25.71 -21.07
CA VAL A 804 -22.73 26.70 -22.06
C VAL A 804 -21.87 26.01 -23.11
N ALA A 805 -22.20 26.13 -24.36
CA ALA A 805 -21.53 25.45 -25.48
C ALA A 805 -21.35 23.94 -25.23
N GLY A 806 -22.39 23.28 -24.70
CA GLY A 806 -22.37 21.86 -24.37
C GLY A 806 -21.63 21.50 -23.05
N LEU A 807 -21.00 22.47 -22.35
CA LEU A 807 -20.23 22.28 -21.12
C LEU A 807 -21.09 22.60 -19.89
N VAL A 808 -21.11 21.69 -18.91
CA VAL A 808 -21.86 21.88 -17.67
C VAL A 808 -21.07 22.74 -16.69
N ALA A 809 -21.62 23.82 -16.19
CA ALA A 809 -20.91 24.83 -15.41
C ALA A 809 -20.42 24.32 -14.04
N SER A 810 -21.18 23.41 -13.40
CA SER A 810 -20.76 22.83 -12.11
C SER A 810 -19.45 22.03 -12.20
N VAL A 811 -19.11 21.49 -13.39
CA VAL A 811 -17.95 20.61 -13.62
C VAL A 811 -16.87 21.29 -14.47
N ARG A 812 -17.28 22.03 -15.52
CA ARG A 812 -16.41 22.54 -16.58
C ARG A 812 -16.28 24.07 -16.59
N ALA A 813 -16.44 24.73 -15.42
CA ALA A 813 -16.35 26.20 -15.33
C ALA A 813 -15.03 26.76 -15.90
N ARG A 814 -13.92 26.01 -15.80
CA ARG A 814 -12.63 26.42 -16.37
C ARG A 814 -12.65 26.36 -17.89
N ASP A 815 -13.24 25.34 -18.47
CA ASP A 815 -13.33 25.17 -19.91
C ASP A 815 -14.31 26.21 -20.49
N ILE A 816 -15.44 26.50 -19.81
CA ILE A 816 -16.37 27.58 -20.17
C ILE A 816 -15.65 28.94 -20.22
N ARG A 817 -14.73 29.22 -19.27
CA ARG A 817 -13.94 30.47 -19.30
C ARG A 817 -13.08 30.64 -20.54
N HIS A 818 -12.65 29.56 -21.16
CA HIS A 818 -11.90 29.57 -22.42
C HIS A 818 -12.83 29.59 -23.65
N THR A 819 -14.08 29.20 -23.49
CA THR A 819 -15.10 29.15 -24.57
C THR A 819 -15.92 30.42 -24.64
N VAL A 820 -15.87 31.28 -23.63
CA VAL A 820 -16.64 32.51 -23.53
C VAL A 820 -15.73 33.73 -23.50
N ALA A 821 -15.82 34.60 -24.51
CA ALA A 821 -15.15 35.90 -24.52
C ALA A 821 -15.96 36.92 -23.73
N PHE A 822 -15.30 37.88 -23.08
CA PHE A 822 -15.95 38.83 -22.19
C PHE A 822 -15.41 40.26 -22.41
N ALA A 823 -16.30 41.17 -22.83
CA ALA A 823 -16.05 42.61 -23.01
C ALA A 823 -16.76 43.42 -21.91
N ARG A 824 -16.10 44.38 -21.29
CA ARG A 824 -16.66 45.30 -20.28
C ARG A 824 -16.62 46.75 -20.77
N LEU A 825 -17.73 47.26 -21.29
CA LEU A 825 -17.75 48.57 -21.91
C LEU A 825 -17.70 49.72 -20.90
N ALA A 826 -18.09 49.51 -19.65
CA ALA A 826 -18.07 50.57 -18.62
C ALA A 826 -16.65 50.87 -18.04
N ARG A 827 -15.67 50.00 -18.28
CA ARG A 827 -14.32 50.14 -17.70
C ARG A 827 -13.22 50.43 -18.73
N GLY A 828 -13.48 50.25 -20.01
CA GLY A 828 -12.50 50.45 -21.09
C GLY A 828 -12.39 51.90 -21.51
N THR A 829 -11.22 52.30 -21.94
CA THR A 829 -10.99 53.62 -22.54
C THR A 829 -11.49 53.66 -23.98
N ASP A 830 -11.59 52.52 -24.64
CA ASP A 830 -12.12 52.37 -26.02
C ASP A 830 -13.04 51.13 -26.10
N PRO A 831 -14.36 51.32 -26.05
CA PRO A 831 -15.32 50.21 -26.10
C PRO A 831 -15.31 49.44 -27.42
N VAL A 832 -14.87 50.02 -28.53
CA VAL A 832 -14.78 49.34 -29.83
C VAL A 832 -13.58 48.39 -29.84
N ALA A 833 -12.45 48.83 -29.31
CA ALA A 833 -11.25 48.00 -29.19
C ALA A 833 -11.49 46.77 -28.27
N GLU A 834 -12.20 46.94 -27.15
CA GLU A 834 -12.58 45.83 -26.28
C GLU A 834 -13.48 44.79 -26.98
N LEU A 835 -14.40 45.25 -27.79
CA LEU A 835 -15.23 44.37 -28.62
C LEU A 835 -14.41 43.64 -29.70
N ASP A 836 -13.47 44.35 -30.33
CA ASP A 836 -12.56 43.75 -31.32
C ASP A 836 -11.74 42.62 -30.73
N GLU A 837 -11.19 42.81 -29.52
CA GLU A 837 -10.46 41.79 -28.80
C GLU A 837 -11.36 40.59 -28.47
N ALA A 838 -12.57 40.84 -27.97
CA ALA A 838 -13.51 39.78 -27.60
C ALA A 838 -13.96 38.94 -28.82
N PHE A 839 -14.23 39.58 -29.96
CA PHE A 839 -14.61 38.86 -31.21
C PHE A 839 -13.42 38.19 -31.91
N ALA A 840 -12.22 38.80 -31.80
CA ALA A 840 -10.99 38.17 -32.33
C ALA A 840 -10.64 36.87 -31.63
N ALA A 841 -11.12 36.63 -30.41
CA ALA A 841 -10.92 35.37 -29.66
C ALA A 841 -11.62 34.19 -30.36
N GLY A 842 -12.52 34.38 -31.32
CA GLY A 842 -13.23 33.29 -32.01
C GLY A 842 -14.10 32.42 -31.11
N ALA A 843 -14.57 32.95 -29.97
CA ALA A 843 -15.37 32.22 -29.01
C ALA A 843 -16.83 32.07 -29.47
N PRO A 844 -17.47 30.90 -29.31
CA PRO A 844 -18.88 30.69 -29.72
C PRO A 844 -19.87 31.52 -28.89
N VAL A 845 -19.44 32.07 -27.75
CA VAL A 845 -20.24 32.94 -26.90
C VAL A 845 -19.45 34.18 -26.56
N VAL A 846 -20.00 35.35 -26.83
CA VAL A 846 -19.42 36.66 -26.51
C VAL A 846 -20.32 37.39 -25.53
N VAL A 847 -19.79 37.77 -24.41
CA VAL A 847 -20.46 38.48 -23.31
C VAL A 847 -20.07 39.93 -23.37
N VAL A 848 -21.07 40.84 -23.44
CA VAL A 848 -20.90 42.28 -23.43
C VAL A 848 -21.61 42.88 -22.21
N ASP A 849 -20.84 43.34 -21.24
CA ASP A 849 -21.37 43.92 -20.00
C ASP A 849 -21.49 45.45 -20.10
N ASP A 850 -22.61 45.97 -19.58
CA ASP A 850 -22.95 47.39 -19.50
C ASP A 850 -22.97 48.10 -20.87
N LEU A 851 -23.72 47.56 -21.86
CA LEU A 851 -23.83 48.16 -23.18
C LEU A 851 -24.42 49.57 -23.12
N ASP A 852 -25.25 49.85 -22.13
CA ASP A 852 -25.86 51.16 -21.84
C ASP A 852 -24.90 52.19 -21.23
N ALA A 853 -23.72 51.78 -20.80
CA ALA A 853 -22.72 52.69 -20.25
C ALA A 853 -22.03 53.54 -21.30
N VAL A 854 -22.16 53.20 -22.58
CA VAL A 854 -21.64 54.00 -23.72
C VAL A 854 -22.58 55.15 -23.93
N SER A 855 -22.31 56.27 -23.28
CA SER A 855 -23.20 57.48 -23.33
C SER A 855 -23.04 58.30 -24.63
N ASP A 856 -21.85 58.27 -25.26
CA ASP A 856 -21.61 58.98 -26.53
C ASP A 856 -22.39 58.32 -27.70
N PRO A 857 -23.27 59.05 -28.37
CA PRO A 857 -24.06 58.51 -29.47
C PRO A 857 -23.24 57.96 -30.63
N VAL A 858 -22.08 58.61 -30.94
CA VAL A 858 -21.20 58.19 -32.04
C VAL A 858 -20.52 56.87 -31.69
N LEU A 859 -19.97 56.72 -30.48
CA LEU A 859 -19.37 55.49 -29.97
C LEU A 859 -20.42 54.38 -29.86
N ARG A 860 -21.62 54.67 -29.40
CA ARG A 860 -22.72 53.72 -29.32
C ARG A 860 -23.09 53.18 -30.72
N THR A 861 -23.17 54.04 -31.73
CA THR A 861 -23.42 53.59 -33.10
C THR A 861 -22.28 52.71 -33.60
N ALA A 862 -21.02 53.09 -33.33
CA ALA A 862 -19.85 52.28 -33.71
C ALA A 862 -19.83 50.92 -33.03
N VAL A 863 -20.19 50.86 -31.75
CA VAL A 863 -20.33 49.59 -30.97
C VAL A 863 -21.41 48.71 -31.61
N HIS A 864 -22.58 49.26 -31.92
CA HIS A 864 -23.67 48.52 -32.56
C HIS A 864 -23.31 48.00 -33.95
N GLU A 865 -22.65 48.87 -34.76
CA GLU A 865 -22.18 48.46 -36.08
C GLU A 865 -21.12 47.37 -36.03
N ARG A 866 -20.23 47.41 -35.01
CA ARG A 866 -19.20 46.40 -34.80
C ARG A 866 -19.81 45.06 -34.43
N ILE A 867 -20.76 45.01 -33.48
CA ILE A 867 -21.51 43.80 -33.14
C ILE A 867 -22.24 43.23 -34.37
N ALA A 868 -22.90 44.11 -35.16
CA ALA A 868 -23.60 43.68 -36.36
C ALA A 868 -22.62 43.15 -37.44
N ALA A 869 -21.42 43.73 -37.56
CA ALA A 869 -20.37 43.22 -38.45
C ALA A 869 -19.85 41.85 -38.01
N ALA A 870 -19.61 41.64 -36.70
CA ALA A 870 -19.17 40.38 -36.14
C ALA A 870 -20.19 39.25 -36.37
N ARG A 871 -21.48 39.52 -36.20
CA ARG A 871 -22.55 38.57 -36.50
C ARG A 871 -22.71 38.24 -38.00
N ARG A 872 -22.39 39.17 -38.87
CA ARG A 872 -22.35 38.88 -40.32
C ARG A 872 -21.17 37.97 -40.68
N ALA A 873 -20.05 38.12 -39.97
CA ALA A 873 -18.87 37.28 -40.17
C ALA A 873 -19.03 35.88 -39.59
N ASP A 874 -19.68 35.76 -38.45
CA ASP A 874 -20.01 34.48 -37.79
C ASP A 874 -21.50 34.50 -37.37
N PRO A 875 -22.42 33.94 -38.19
CA PRO A 875 -23.85 33.92 -37.90
C PRO A 875 -24.23 33.04 -36.68
N ASP A 876 -23.40 32.10 -36.25
CA ASP A 876 -23.67 31.14 -35.16
C ASP A 876 -23.24 31.68 -33.78
N VAL A 877 -22.51 32.83 -33.75
CA VAL A 877 -22.03 33.39 -32.46
C VAL A 877 -23.20 33.82 -31.58
N VAL A 878 -23.23 33.37 -30.37
CA VAL A 878 -24.22 33.75 -29.34
C VAL A 878 -23.74 35.00 -28.62
N LEU A 879 -24.63 36.00 -28.55
CA LEU A 879 -24.35 37.24 -27.85
C LEU A 879 -25.08 37.28 -26.50
N VAL A 880 -24.37 37.59 -25.42
CA VAL A 880 -24.95 37.83 -24.08
C VAL A 880 -24.71 39.29 -23.71
N VAL A 881 -25.76 40.08 -23.52
CA VAL A 881 -25.67 41.52 -23.31
C VAL A 881 -26.37 41.94 -22.04
N SER A 882 -25.76 42.83 -21.26
CA SER A 882 -26.45 43.49 -20.13
C SER A 882 -26.79 44.95 -20.47
N ALA A 883 -27.99 45.40 -20.08
CA ALA A 883 -28.48 46.76 -20.20
C ALA A 883 -29.47 47.13 -19.07
N LEU A 884 -29.69 48.44 -18.86
CA LEU A 884 -30.67 48.95 -17.89
C LEU A 884 -32.11 48.56 -18.30
N ASP A 885 -32.40 48.75 -19.59
CA ASP A 885 -33.70 48.42 -20.19
C ASP A 885 -33.50 47.97 -21.65
N ALA A 886 -34.39 47.10 -22.11
CA ALA A 886 -34.41 46.65 -23.50
C ALA A 886 -34.60 47.81 -24.49
N ALA A 887 -35.29 48.87 -24.07
CA ALA A 887 -35.56 50.06 -24.90
C ALA A 887 -34.27 50.90 -25.23
N VAL A 888 -33.18 50.69 -24.51
CA VAL A 888 -31.88 51.38 -24.75
C VAL A 888 -31.12 50.74 -25.92
N LEU A 889 -31.49 49.53 -26.30
CA LEU A 889 -30.82 48.77 -27.34
C LEU A 889 -31.37 49.08 -28.74
N ASP A 890 -30.52 48.97 -29.75
CA ASP A 890 -30.95 49.06 -31.13
C ASP A 890 -32.07 48.01 -31.42
N PRO A 891 -33.20 48.37 -32.01
CA PRO A 891 -34.29 47.46 -32.37
C PRO A 891 -33.80 46.18 -33.11
N ARG A 892 -32.72 46.30 -33.89
CA ARG A 892 -32.13 45.19 -34.61
C ARG A 892 -31.62 44.07 -33.70
N PHE A 893 -31.37 44.35 -32.42
CA PHE A 893 -31.00 43.35 -31.42
C PHE A 893 -32.17 42.82 -30.58
N VAL A 894 -33.17 43.66 -30.35
CA VAL A 894 -34.36 43.34 -29.53
C VAL A 894 -35.38 42.56 -30.34
N ASP A 895 -35.59 42.94 -31.60
CA ASP A 895 -36.60 42.37 -32.49
C ASP A 895 -36.08 41.14 -33.28
N HIS A 896 -34.86 40.69 -32.98
CA HIS A 896 -34.34 39.48 -33.59
C HIS A 896 -35.14 38.26 -33.08
N PRO A 897 -35.63 37.36 -33.96
CA PRO A 897 -36.52 36.25 -33.58
C PRO A 897 -35.95 35.25 -32.59
N GLN A 898 -34.64 35.29 -32.34
CA GLN A 898 -33.93 34.44 -31.36
C GLN A 898 -33.41 35.23 -30.14
N THR A 899 -34.01 36.40 -29.82
CA THR A 899 -33.64 37.16 -28.63
C THR A 899 -34.43 36.69 -27.42
N VAL A 900 -33.75 36.31 -26.38
CA VAL A 900 -34.29 35.92 -25.09
C VAL A 900 -33.96 37.00 -24.06
N THR A 901 -34.97 37.57 -23.43
CA THR A 901 -34.79 38.63 -22.42
C THR A 901 -35.06 38.11 -21.03
N VAL A 902 -34.11 38.31 -20.12
CA VAL A 902 -34.22 38.05 -18.71
C VAL A 902 -34.20 39.38 -17.95
N THR A 903 -35.30 39.66 -17.22
CA THR A 903 -35.43 40.91 -16.44
C THR A 903 -35.16 40.64 -14.97
N LEU A 904 -34.16 41.32 -14.39
CA LEU A 904 -33.84 41.23 -12.97
C LEU A 904 -34.57 42.35 -12.20
N PRO A 905 -35.19 42.01 -11.03
CA PRO A 905 -35.86 42.99 -10.20
C PRO A 905 -34.89 43.96 -9.55
N ALA A 906 -35.38 45.16 -9.19
CA ALA A 906 -34.64 46.05 -8.30
C ALA A 906 -34.42 45.40 -6.95
N ARG A 907 -33.23 45.53 -6.39
CA ARG A 907 -33.00 45.11 -4.99
C ARG A 907 -33.66 46.11 -4.07
N PRO A 908 -34.34 45.64 -3.03
CA PRO A 908 -34.79 46.53 -1.98
C PRO A 908 -33.58 47.24 -1.38
N THR A 909 -33.65 48.53 -1.23
CA THR A 909 -32.66 49.34 -0.52
C THR A 909 -32.69 48.97 0.98
N LEU A 910 -31.55 49.05 1.67
CA LEU A 910 -31.46 48.74 3.12
C LEU A 910 -32.51 49.54 3.96
N GLN A 911 -33.07 50.62 3.42
CA GLN A 911 -34.15 51.38 4.06
C GLN A 911 -35.55 50.77 3.87
N GLU A 912 -35.79 49.90 2.88
CA GLU A 912 -37.03 49.19 2.69
C GLU A 912 -37.09 47.82 3.33
N ALA A 913 -35.93 47.31 3.80
CA ALA A 913 -35.76 46.02 4.46
C ALA A 913 -35.74 46.12 6.01
N LEU A 914 -35.79 47.36 6.59
CA LEU A 914 -36.01 47.65 7.99
C LEU A 914 -37.44 48.09 8.25
#